data_17e7abb7a943086bad8ba59a352c0d2b
#
_entry.id   17e7abb7a943086bad8ba59a352c0d2b
#
_cell.length_a   1.000
_cell.length_b   1.000
_cell.length_c   1.000
_cell.angle_alpha   90.00
_cell.angle_beta   90.00
_cell.angle_gamma   90.00
#
_symmetry.space_group_name_H-M   'P 1'
#
loop_
_entity.id
_entity.type
_entity.pdbx_description
1 polymer ?
#
loop_
_entity_poly.entity_id
_entity_poly.type
_entity_poly.pdbx_seq_one_letter_code
_entity_poly.pdbx_strand_id
1 'polypeptide(L)'
;MSTKETDWLSVGLNDRQVEESRARHGSNELTPPKRPSMWRLYLEKFQDPVIRILLVAALLSFVVAFVENEFAETIGIVCAILLATGIGFYFEYDAARKFDVLNALGSEAFVRVVRNGQVCEVPRKELVVGDIIMLETGDEIPADAELLKAESLQVNESNLTGEPVTRKSTDHLDFDKNAPYATNRLMRGTTIVEGSATARVIAVGDHTEIGQVAREATVLTGEKTPLNKQLDRLAGFISKIGYTVAFLTFTIFTVHGLMEYVPKVEVWGSENYWHVFGMVLNNFMMAVTLIVMAVPEGLPMAVTLSLALNMRRMLKTNNLVRKMHACETMGAITVICTDKTGTLTQNRMTVSQMLMQDEDSALLDEAIACNTTAFLNESRTEGLGNPTEVALLLWMQGRGSDYMKVRQGAEEVARLPFSSERKYMATIVDSSVLGRKVVYVKGAPEIVLGLCRGLSEEQIAGYHVQLKDWQMHAQRTLLLAYKEVADTEDDCAALVQSGGLTLLGLAAISDPVRPEVPQAVENCLKAGVQIKVVTGDSTGTAVEIARQIGLWKEEDDEKKNCMRGVDFAALSDEEALQRIKDLKVMSRARPLDKQRLVKLLQTEGEVVAVTGDGTNDAPALNFAQVGLSMGSGTSVAKEASDITLLDDSFRSIVTAVMWGRSLYKNIQRFVMFQLTINFTALLVVLIGAFMGTTLPLTVTQMLWVNIIMDTFAALALASLPADPNVMNEKPRPVGQFIITRPIWTSILGYGTAFVVFLLAMLLRIEITGGMDVYDLTLFFTFFVLLQFWNLLNAKTYSTTDSAFKHLSRCAGVLTVLCLILCGQWLIVQFGGPVFRTVPLAARDWGILLAVSSLVLWVGEAGRLFKRLCRKKAE
;
A
#
# COMPACT_ATOMS: atom_id res chain seq x y z
N MET A 1 14.17 55.82 4.45
CA MET A 1 12.71 55.70 4.65
C MET A 1 12.48 54.48 5.49
N SER A 2 12.07 54.63 6.74
CA SER A 2 11.78 53.52 7.67
C SER A 2 10.61 52.73 7.15
N THR A 3 10.85 51.51 6.72
CA THR A 3 9.81 50.51 6.44
C THR A 3 9.17 50.16 7.78
N LYS A 4 7.96 50.65 8.03
CA LYS A 4 7.11 50.12 9.08
C LYS A 4 7.04 48.62 8.91
N GLU A 5 7.52 47.86 9.88
CA GLU A 5 7.21 46.44 9.98
C GLU A 5 5.68 46.33 9.94
N THR A 6 5.16 45.81 8.88
CA THR A 6 3.73 45.56 8.72
C THR A 6 3.41 44.44 9.70
N ASP A 7 2.60 44.72 10.69
CA ASP A 7 2.11 43.74 11.63
C ASP A 7 1.20 42.76 10.86
N TRP A 8 1.74 41.61 10.41
CA TRP A 8 1.05 40.59 9.62
C TRP A 8 -0.15 39.98 10.32
N LEU A 9 -0.15 39.99 11.66
CA LEU A 9 -1.28 39.55 12.45
C LEU A 9 -2.49 40.50 12.28
N SER A 10 -2.27 41.76 12.01
CA SER A 10 -3.35 42.75 11.77
C SER A 10 -3.92 42.70 10.34
N VAL A 11 -3.28 41.98 9.42
CA VAL A 11 -3.62 41.98 7.96
C VAL A 11 -4.36 40.69 7.55
N GLY A 12 -4.52 39.71 8.42
CA GLY A 12 -5.25 38.46 8.13
C GLY A 12 -6.73 38.69 7.78
N LEU A 13 -7.29 37.80 6.91
CA LEU A 13 -8.69 37.89 6.51
C LEU A 13 -9.64 37.62 7.72
N ASN A 14 -10.77 38.35 7.77
CA ASN A 14 -11.86 37.98 8.68
C ASN A 14 -12.84 36.99 7.98
N ASP A 15 -13.73 36.36 8.77
CA ASP A 15 -14.62 35.29 8.30
C ASP A 15 -15.48 35.72 7.09
N ARG A 16 -15.96 36.96 7.10
CA ARG A 16 -16.74 37.51 5.98
C ARG A 16 -15.90 37.64 4.72
N GLN A 17 -14.65 38.10 4.82
CA GLN A 17 -13.74 38.22 3.70
C GLN A 17 -13.35 36.83 3.13
N VAL A 18 -13.21 35.80 4.00
CA VAL A 18 -12.98 34.42 3.61
C VAL A 18 -14.16 33.91 2.79
N GLU A 19 -15.41 34.13 3.20
CA GLU A 19 -16.60 33.73 2.45
C GLU A 19 -16.70 34.45 1.09
N GLU A 20 -16.44 35.76 1.07
CA GLU A 20 -16.44 36.56 -0.16
C GLU A 20 -15.34 36.10 -1.13
N SER A 21 -14.15 35.79 -0.64
CA SER A 21 -13.05 35.27 -1.47
C SER A 21 -13.36 33.86 -2.00
N ARG A 22 -13.95 32.98 -1.16
CA ARG A 22 -14.38 31.64 -1.58
C ARG A 22 -15.45 31.71 -2.66
N ALA A 23 -16.40 32.63 -2.55
CA ALA A 23 -17.44 32.81 -3.57
C ALA A 23 -16.89 33.30 -4.92
N ARG A 24 -15.79 34.09 -4.90
CA ARG A 24 -15.17 34.64 -6.14
C ARG A 24 -14.16 33.70 -6.79
N HIS A 25 -13.34 33.01 -6.00
CA HIS A 25 -12.16 32.27 -6.45
C HIS A 25 -12.29 30.76 -6.28
N GLY A 26 -13.35 30.27 -5.61
CA GLY A 26 -13.56 28.85 -5.33
C GLY A 26 -12.77 28.33 -4.13
N SER A 27 -12.75 27.01 -3.96
CA SER A 27 -11.97 26.27 -2.96
C SER A 27 -10.59 25.90 -3.48
N ASN A 28 -9.65 25.60 -2.59
CA ASN A 28 -8.32 25.16 -2.97
C ASN A 28 -8.29 23.65 -3.32
N GLU A 29 -9.29 23.19 -4.06
CA GLU A 29 -9.37 21.83 -4.59
C GLU A 29 -9.07 21.84 -6.09
N LEU A 30 -8.29 20.85 -6.54
CA LEU A 30 -8.14 20.59 -7.97
C LEU A 30 -9.39 19.86 -8.46
N THR A 31 -9.97 20.30 -9.54
CA THR A 31 -11.10 19.60 -10.15
C THR A 31 -10.65 18.21 -10.58
N PRO A 32 -11.20 17.13 -10.01
CA PRO A 32 -10.81 15.79 -10.43
C PRO A 32 -11.10 15.62 -11.92
N PRO A 33 -10.27 14.85 -12.64
CA PRO A 33 -10.48 14.64 -14.07
C PRO A 33 -11.89 14.13 -14.32
N LYS A 34 -12.56 14.73 -15.34
CA LYS A 34 -13.94 14.38 -15.69
C LYS A 34 -14.05 12.89 -15.95
N ARG A 35 -14.76 12.18 -15.09
CA ARG A 35 -15.03 10.77 -15.30
C ARG A 35 -15.90 10.59 -16.54
N PRO A 36 -15.65 9.55 -17.32
CA PRO A 36 -16.59 9.18 -18.37
C PRO A 36 -17.97 8.93 -17.72
N SER A 37 -19.03 9.33 -18.41
CA SER A 37 -20.38 9.13 -17.91
C SER A 37 -20.64 7.63 -17.66
N MET A 38 -21.50 7.29 -16.70
CA MET A 38 -21.86 5.90 -16.40
C MET A 38 -22.33 5.15 -17.65
N TRP A 39 -23.08 5.81 -18.52
CA TRP A 39 -23.52 5.26 -19.80
C TRP A 39 -22.38 4.94 -20.76
N ARG A 40 -21.36 5.80 -20.82
CA ARG A 40 -20.17 5.55 -21.63
C ARG A 40 -19.38 4.34 -21.11
N LEU A 41 -19.16 4.24 -19.81
CA LEU A 41 -18.51 3.10 -19.18
C LEU A 41 -19.28 1.79 -19.42
N TYR A 42 -20.62 1.83 -19.36
CA TYR A 42 -21.44 0.67 -19.68
C TYR A 42 -21.34 0.29 -21.16
N LEU A 43 -21.42 1.25 -22.06
CA LEU A 43 -21.30 1.02 -23.51
C LEU A 43 -19.91 0.51 -23.92
N GLU A 44 -18.87 0.91 -23.22
CA GLU A 44 -17.52 0.38 -23.44
C GLU A 44 -17.45 -1.16 -23.23
N LYS A 45 -18.32 -1.76 -22.40
CA LYS A 45 -18.42 -3.23 -22.24
C LYS A 45 -18.82 -3.94 -23.54
N PHE A 46 -19.58 -3.29 -24.39
CA PHE A 46 -19.94 -3.83 -25.72
C PHE A 46 -18.80 -3.79 -26.74
N GLN A 47 -17.65 -3.23 -26.38
CA GLN A 47 -16.45 -3.28 -27.21
C GLN A 47 -15.66 -4.58 -27.03
N ASP A 48 -16.01 -5.38 -26.02
CA ASP A 48 -15.39 -6.69 -25.80
C ASP A 48 -15.60 -7.60 -27.00
N PRO A 49 -14.54 -8.25 -27.51
CA PRO A 49 -14.62 -9.13 -28.68
C PRO A 49 -15.63 -10.27 -28.52
N VAL A 50 -15.76 -10.82 -27.31
CA VAL A 50 -16.71 -11.93 -27.04
C VAL A 50 -18.14 -11.44 -27.03
N ILE A 51 -18.41 -10.28 -26.41
CA ILE A 51 -19.74 -9.67 -26.43
C ILE A 51 -20.15 -9.32 -27.88
N ARG A 52 -19.23 -8.87 -28.74
CA ARG A 52 -19.50 -8.64 -30.17
C ARG A 52 -19.87 -9.93 -30.91
N ILE A 53 -19.15 -11.02 -30.64
CA ILE A 53 -19.45 -12.33 -31.22
C ILE A 53 -20.82 -12.81 -30.76
N LEU A 54 -21.15 -12.65 -29.48
CA LEU A 54 -22.46 -12.99 -28.92
C LEU A 54 -23.58 -12.14 -29.53
N LEU A 55 -23.34 -10.85 -29.80
CA LEU A 55 -24.32 -9.99 -30.50
C LEU A 55 -24.56 -10.46 -31.94
N VAL A 56 -23.52 -10.88 -32.65
CA VAL A 56 -23.66 -11.49 -34.00
C VAL A 56 -24.44 -12.80 -33.90
N ALA A 57 -24.13 -13.65 -32.93
CA ALA A 57 -24.86 -14.89 -32.69
C ALA A 57 -26.33 -14.65 -32.36
N ALA A 58 -26.62 -13.65 -31.51
CA ALA A 58 -28.00 -13.25 -31.18
C ALA A 58 -28.78 -12.76 -32.43
N LEU A 59 -28.10 -11.98 -33.29
CA LEU A 59 -28.70 -11.51 -34.55
C LEU A 59 -29.02 -12.67 -35.50
N LEU A 60 -28.09 -13.62 -35.66
CA LEU A 60 -28.29 -14.79 -36.52
C LEU A 60 -29.36 -15.71 -35.93
N SER A 61 -29.35 -15.97 -34.64
CA SER A 61 -30.41 -16.74 -33.93
C SER A 61 -31.76 -16.03 -34.07
N PHE A 62 -31.82 -14.69 -34.07
CA PHE A 62 -33.06 -13.95 -34.29
C PHE A 62 -33.63 -14.13 -35.71
N VAL A 63 -32.75 -14.19 -36.71
CA VAL A 63 -33.17 -14.45 -38.11
C VAL A 63 -33.82 -15.83 -38.23
N VAL A 64 -33.21 -16.86 -37.61
CA VAL A 64 -33.73 -18.22 -37.61
C VAL A 64 -35.02 -18.32 -36.82
N ALA A 65 -35.09 -17.67 -35.66
CA ALA A 65 -36.29 -17.61 -34.83
C ALA A 65 -37.53 -17.12 -35.59
N PHE A 66 -37.36 -16.24 -36.55
CA PHE A 66 -38.43 -15.80 -37.45
C PHE A 66 -38.92 -16.88 -38.40
N VAL A 67 -38.04 -17.81 -38.80
CA VAL A 67 -38.39 -18.90 -39.69
C VAL A 67 -39.03 -20.08 -38.95
N GLU A 68 -38.48 -20.39 -37.79
CA GLU A 68 -38.91 -21.52 -36.94
C GLU A 68 -40.04 -21.14 -35.95
N ASN A 69 -40.30 -19.83 -35.79
CA ASN A 69 -41.24 -19.26 -34.81
C ASN A 69 -40.91 -19.61 -33.36
N GLU A 70 -39.58 -19.81 -33.06
CA GLU A 70 -39.05 -20.12 -31.73
C GLU A 70 -38.03 -19.05 -31.27
N PHE A 71 -38.48 -18.13 -30.42
CA PHE A 71 -37.61 -16.99 -29.94
C PHE A 71 -36.90 -17.24 -28.62
N ALA A 72 -37.08 -18.40 -27.98
CA ALA A 72 -36.60 -18.70 -26.65
C ALA A 72 -35.07 -18.60 -26.51
N GLU A 73 -34.32 -19.15 -27.49
CA GLU A 73 -32.85 -19.13 -27.51
C GLU A 73 -32.31 -17.73 -27.69
N THR A 74 -32.89 -16.97 -28.65
CA THR A 74 -32.48 -15.58 -28.91
C THR A 74 -32.69 -14.69 -27.67
N ILE A 75 -33.87 -14.81 -27.02
CA ILE A 75 -34.15 -14.07 -25.79
C ILE A 75 -33.15 -14.46 -24.70
N GLY A 76 -32.84 -15.75 -24.57
CA GLY A 76 -31.84 -16.23 -23.64
C GLY A 76 -30.47 -15.61 -23.83
N ILE A 77 -29.97 -15.56 -25.07
CA ILE A 77 -28.66 -14.96 -25.38
C ILE A 77 -28.68 -13.46 -25.05
N VAL A 78 -29.72 -12.72 -25.44
CA VAL A 78 -29.83 -11.28 -25.16
C VAL A 78 -29.89 -11.00 -23.66
N CYS A 79 -30.71 -11.73 -22.92
CA CYS A 79 -30.80 -11.61 -21.46
C CYS A 79 -29.45 -11.91 -20.78
N ALA A 80 -28.76 -12.94 -21.25
CA ALA A 80 -27.47 -13.30 -20.70
C ALA A 80 -26.38 -12.24 -20.99
N ILE A 81 -26.35 -11.64 -22.19
CA ILE A 81 -25.47 -10.51 -22.52
C ILE A 81 -25.75 -9.31 -21.59
N LEU A 82 -27.02 -8.98 -21.40
CA LEU A 82 -27.40 -7.85 -20.52
C LEU A 82 -27.05 -8.11 -19.05
N LEU A 83 -27.23 -9.34 -18.58
CA LEU A 83 -26.83 -9.72 -17.22
C LEU A 83 -25.30 -9.69 -17.05
N ALA A 84 -24.54 -10.31 -17.95
CA ALA A 84 -23.09 -10.35 -17.88
C ALA A 84 -22.48 -8.94 -17.92
N THR A 85 -22.91 -8.10 -18.89
CA THR A 85 -22.45 -6.72 -19.00
C THR A 85 -22.88 -5.86 -17.82
N GLY A 86 -24.13 -6.03 -17.33
CA GLY A 86 -24.69 -5.28 -16.20
C GLY A 86 -24.00 -5.61 -14.88
N ILE A 87 -23.81 -6.89 -14.60
CA ILE A 87 -23.13 -7.35 -13.37
C ILE A 87 -21.64 -6.94 -13.41
N GLY A 88 -20.96 -7.15 -14.54
CA GLY A 88 -19.56 -6.75 -14.72
C GLY A 88 -19.36 -5.24 -14.52
N PHE A 89 -20.23 -4.42 -15.10
CA PHE A 89 -20.24 -2.96 -14.92
C PHE A 89 -20.46 -2.57 -13.45
N TYR A 90 -21.46 -3.17 -12.79
CA TYR A 90 -21.76 -2.85 -11.39
C TYR A 90 -20.56 -3.09 -10.46
N PHE A 91 -19.90 -4.24 -10.57
CA PHE A 91 -18.75 -4.56 -9.71
C PHE A 91 -17.53 -3.67 -9.99
N GLU A 92 -17.27 -3.35 -11.24
CA GLU A 92 -16.17 -2.44 -11.61
C GLU A 92 -16.43 -1.01 -11.13
N TYR A 93 -17.66 -0.53 -11.27
CA TYR A 93 -18.09 0.76 -10.76
C TYR A 93 -18.03 0.83 -9.23
N ASP A 94 -18.52 -0.20 -8.52
CA ASP A 94 -18.47 -0.27 -7.05
C ASP A 94 -17.02 -0.33 -6.53
N ALA A 95 -16.14 -1.09 -7.21
CA ALA A 95 -14.72 -1.15 -6.87
C ALA A 95 -14.02 0.21 -7.05
N ALA A 96 -14.27 0.89 -8.18
CA ALA A 96 -13.73 2.22 -8.44
C ALA A 96 -14.23 3.25 -7.42
N ARG A 97 -15.53 3.24 -7.10
CA ARG A 97 -16.12 4.14 -6.10
C ARG A 97 -15.51 3.93 -4.71
N LYS A 98 -15.31 2.68 -4.29
CA LYS A 98 -14.69 2.37 -3.00
C LYS A 98 -13.24 2.85 -2.92
N PHE A 99 -12.49 2.74 -4.01
CA PHE A 99 -11.14 3.28 -4.11
C PHE A 99 -11.09 4.80 -3.90
N ASP A 100 -12.00 5.54 -4.55
CA ASP A 100 -12.06 6.99 -4.44
C ASP A 100 -12.38 7.46 -3.01
N VAL A 101 -13.32 6.80 -2.35
CA VAL A 101 -13.67 7.11 -0.94
C VAL A 101 -12.46 6.89 -0.03
N LEU A 102 -11.67 5.84 -0.26
CA LEU A 102 -10.47 5.56 0.52
C LEU A 102 -9.38 6.61 0.30
N ASN A 103 -9.19 7.06 -0.94
CA ASN A 103 -8.21 8.10 -1.25
C ASN A 103 -8.60 9.47 -0.69
N ALA A 104 -9.89 9.78 -0.66
CA ALA A 104 -10.38 11.04 -0.07
C ALA A 104 -10.10 11.15 1.45
N LEU A 105 -10.08 10.02 2.18
CA LEU A 105 -9.78 9.99 3.61
C LEU A 105 -8.32 10.35 3.94
N GLY A 106 -7.39 10.25 3.00
CA GLY A 106 -5.96 10.50 3.20
C GLY A 106 -5.50 11.92 2.86
N SER A 107 -6.37 12.82 2.41
CA SER A 107 -5.99 14.12 1.84
C SER A 107 -6.20 15.34 2.76
N GLU A 108 -6.52 15.15 4.03
CA GLU A 108 -6.67 16.27 4.97
C GLU A 108 -5.31 16.72 5.53
N ALA A 109 -4.59 17.55 4.78
CA ALA A 109 -3.47 18.33 5.28
C ALA A 109 -3.99 19.65 5.84
N PHE A 110 -3.46 20.05 7.02
CA PHE A 110 -3.74 21.35 7.65
C PHE A 110 -2.64 22.33 7.28
N VAL A 111 -3.00 23.61 7.21
CA VAL A 111 -2.08 24.72 6.89
C VAL A 111 -2.25 25.80 7.93
N ARG A 112 -1.15 26.35 8.42
CA ARG A 112 -1.15 27.48 9.35
C ARG A 112 -1.42 28.77 8.61
N VAL A 113 -2.49 29.47 8.99
CA VAL A 113 -2.92 30.74 8.39
C VAL A 113 -3.14 31.80 9.45
N VAL A 114 -3.03 33.05 9.04
CA VAL A 114 -3.40 34.19 9.90
C VAL A 114 -4.80 34.63 9.50
N ARG A 115 -5.78 34.43 10.38
CA ARG A 115 -7.18 34.92 10.24
C ARG A 115 -7.65 35.57 11.52
N ASN A 116 -8.48 36.60 11.42
CA ASN A 116 -9.01 37.39 12.58
C ASN A 116 -7.93 37.85 13.57
N GLY A 117 -6.72 38.17 13.07
CA GLY A 117 -5.60 38.58 13.91
C GLY A 117 -4.94 37.49 14.74
N GLN A 118 -5.22 36.22 14.46
CA GLN A 118 -4.65 35.04 15.15
C GLN A 118 -4.14 34.00 14.15
N VAL A 119 -3.10 33.26 14.55
CA VAL A 119 -2.63 32.09 13.80
C VAL A 119 -3.54 30.92 14.13
N CYS A 120 -4.14 30.32 13.10
CA CYS A 120 -4.98 29.14 13.22
C CYS A 120 -4.63 28.10 12.14
N GLU A 121 -4.99 26.85 12.37
CA GLU A 121 -4.83 25.78 11.40
C GLU A 121 -6.14 25.56 10.65
N VAL A 122 -6.09 25.57 9.31
CA VAL A 122 -7.23 25.29 8.45
C VAL A 122 -6.93 24.12 7.52
N PRO A 123 -7.92 23.31 7.15
CA PRO A 123 -7.75 22.30 6.12
C PRO A 123 -7.26 22.93 4.80
N ARG A 124 -6.31 22.33 4.12
CA ARG A 124 -5.76 22.81 2.83
C ARG A 124 -6.84 23.20 1.81
N LYS A 125 -7.94 22.46 1.76
CA LYS A 125 -9.07 22.71 0.86
C LYS A 125 -9.83 24.01 1.17
N GLU A 126 -9.70 24.53 2.41
CA GLU A 126 -10.40 25.73 2.87
C GLU A 126 -9.59 27.03 2.70
N LEU A 127 -8.34 26.93 2.18
CA LEU A 127 -7.56 28.09 1.80
C LEU A 127 -8.27 28.91 0.71
N VAL A 128 -8.19 30.23 0.84
CA VAL A 128 -8.75 31.17 -0.12
C VAL A 128 -7.72 32.20 -0.58
N VAL A 129 -7.95 32.82 -1.72
CA VAL A 129 -7.12 33.93 -2.20
C VAL A 129 -7.13 35.08 -1.20
N GLY A 130 -5.96 35.56 -0.81
CA GLY A 130 -5.76 36.60 0.19
C GLY A 130 -5.40 36.10 1.59
N ASP A 131 -5.51 34.79 1.87
CA ASP A 131 -5.01 34.20 3.12
C ASP A 131 -3.50 34.45 3.27
N ILE A 132 -3.05 34.68 4.50
CA ILE A 132 -1.63 34.74 4.84
C ILE A 132 -1.24 33.40 5.44
N ILE A 133 -0.36 32.69 4.75
CA ILE A 133 0.15 31.36 5.16
C ILE A 133 1.53 31.49 5.79
N MET A 134 1.78 30.68 6.80
CA MET A 134 3.08 30.54 7.46
C MET A 134 3.66 29.17 7.14
N LEU A 135 4.86 29.16 6.56
CA LEU A 135 5.50 27.95 6.05
C LEU A 135 6.92 27.81 6.65
N GLU A 136 7.30 26.60 6.93
CA GLU A 136 8.60 26.22 7.50
C GLU A 136 9.28 25.12 6.66
N THR A 137 10.53 24.86 6.97
CA THR A 137 11.30 23.78 6.33
C THR A 137 10.54 22.46 6.43
N GLY A 138 10.31 21.80 5.29
CA GLY A 138 9.55 20.54 5.19
C GLY A 138 8.09 20.73 4.81
N ASP A 139 7.58 21.96 4.77
CA ASP A 139 6.20 22.21 4.34
C ASP A 139 6.08 22.18 2.81
N GLU A 140 5.02 21.58 2.31
CA GLU A 140 4.57 21.70 0.93
C GLU A 140 3.78 23.00 0.78
N ILE A 141 4.06 23.76 -0.27
CA ILE A 141 3.34 24.99 -0.60
C ILE A 141 1.93 24.63 -1.08
N PRO A 142 0.88 25.03 -0.31
CA PRO A 142 -0.48 24.50 -0.51
C PRO A 142 -1.24 25.17 -1.65
N ALA A 143 -0.81 26.38 -2.06
CA ALA A 143 -1.44 27.22 -3.08
C ALA A 143 -0.38 28.16 -3.66
N ASP A 144 -0.62 28.74 -4.86
CA ASP A 144 0.32 29.75 -5.37
C ASP A 144 0.24 31.00 -4.48
N ALA A 145 1.38 31.49 -4.05
CA ALA A 145 1.48 32.59 -3.10
C ALA A 145 2.60 33.58 -3.44
N GLU A 146 2.44 34.81 -2.97
CA GLU A 146 3.46 35.84 -3.05
C GLU A 146 4.13 36.02 -1.69
N LEU A 147 5.48 36.04 -1.67
CA LEU A 147 6.27 36.19 -0.46
C LEU A 147 6.07 37.57 0.15
N LEU A 148 5.77 37.62 1.43
CA LEU A 148 5.74 38.82 2.26
C LEU A 148 6.99 38.93 3.14
N LYS A 149 7.49 37.78 3.64
CA LYS A 149 8.72 37.68 4.42
C LYS A 149 9.37 36.33 4.09
N ALA A 150 10.69 36.32 3.96
CA ALA A 150 11.50 35.13 3.74
C ALA A 150 12.78 35.21 4.57
N GLU A 151 13.13 34.11 5.25
CA GLU A 151 14.35 33.96 6.02
C GLU A 151 15.15 32.76 5.49
N SER A 152 16.25 33.04 4.79
CA SER A 152 17.12 32.01 4.18
C SER A 152 16.36 30.96 3.35
N LEU A 153 15.35 31.39 2.60
CA LEU A 153 14.39 30.49 1.96
C LEU A 153 14.95 29.82 0.72
N GLN A 154 14.91 28.48 0.73
CA GLN A 154 15.21 27.64 -0.42
C GLN A 154 14.03 26.72 -0.69
N VAL A 155 13.60 26.63 -1.95
CA VAL A 155 12.43 25.87 -2.38
C VAL A 155 12.84 24.86 -3.45
N ASN A 156 12.36 23.62 -3.32
CA ASN A 156 12.50 22.62 -4.36
C ASN A 156 11.35 22.76 -5.37
N GLU A 157 11.68 23.22 -6.56
CA GLU A 157 10.75 23.41 -7.68
C GLU A 157 10.91 22.35 -8.77
N SER A 158 11.61 21.23 -8.50
CA SER A 158 11.90 20.20 -9.49
C SER A 158 10.67 19.62 -10.17
N ASN A 159 9.53 19.60 -9.49
CA ASN A 159 8.24 19.13 -10.04
C ASN A 159 7.70 20.04 -11.16
N LEU A 160 8.11 21.31 -11.20
CA LEU A 160 7.65 22.30 -12.16
C LEU A 160 8.73 22.70 -13.17
N THR A 161 9.96 22.86 -12.71
CA THR A 161 11.08 23.40 -13.51
C THR A 161 12.14 22.39 -13.88
N GLY A 162 12.17 21.25 -13.16
CA GLY A 162 13.27 20.28 -13.23
C GLY A 162 14.50 20.70 -12.40
N GLU A 163 14.54 21.89 -11.82
CA GLU A 163 15.64 22.37 -10.97
C GLU A 163 15.39 22.01 -9.50
N PRO A 164 16.37 21.37 -8.82
CA PRO A 164 16.11 20.76 -7.51
C PRO A 164 16.04 21.76 -6.36
N VAL A 165 16.65 22.92 -6.44
CA VAL A 165 16.63 23.94 -5.38
C VAL A 165 16.76 25.33 -5.97
N THR A 166 15.79 26.21 -5.64
CA THR A 166 15.77 27.61 -6.04
C THR A 166 15.72 28.50 -4.80
N ARG A 167 16.59 29.51 -4.73
CA ARG A 167 16.56 30.51 -3.66
C ARG A 167 15.41 31.49 -3.92
N LYS A 168 14.59 31.75 -2.90
CA LYS A 168 13.50 32.72 -2.95
C LYS A 168 13.77 33.88 -2.00
N SER A 169 13.46 35.10 -2.43
CA SER A 169 13.69 36.31 -1.67
C SER A 169 12.59 37.34 -1.92
N THR A 170 12.41 38.22 -0.96
CA THR A 170 11.59 39.44 -1.07
C THR A 170 12.41 40.66 -1.51
N ASP A 171 13.74 40.57 -1.48
CA ASP A 171 14.62 41.67 -1.91
C ASP A 171 14.75 41.68 -3.43
N HIS A 172 14.43 42.82 -4.03
CA HIS A 172 14.52 43.05 -5.49
C HIS A 172 15.95 42.93 -6.03
N LEU A 173 16.98 43.08 -5.17
CA LEU A 173 18.38 42.92 -5.57
C LEU A 173 18.76 41.46 -5.80
N ASP A 174 18.03 40.52 -5.15
CA ASP A 174 18.27 39.09 -5.26
C ASP A 174 17.42 38.43 -6.38
N PHE A 175 16.66 39.23 -7.15
CA PHE A 175 15.77 38.66 -8.17
C PHE A 175 16.54 38.13 -9.36
N ASP A 176 16.43 36.81 -9.59
CA ASP A 176 16.97 36.19 -10.79
C ASP A 176 16.04 36.41 -11.98
N LYS A 177 16.51 37.16 -13.00
CA LYS A 177 15.74 37.44 -14.23
C LYS A 177 15.61 36.25 -15.15
N ASN A 178 16.45 35.22 -14.95
CA ASN A 178 16.45 33.99 -15.77
C ASN A 178 15.67 32.84 -15.10
N ALA A 179 15.21 33.02 -13.86
CA ALA A 179 14.43 32.00 -13.17
C ALA A 179 13.08 31.78 -13.89
N PRO A 180 12.64 30.52 -14.06
CA PRO A 180 11.36 30.20 -14.70
C PRO A 180 10.17 30.85 -14.01
N TYR A 181 10.23 30.99 -12.69
CA TYR A 181 9.23 31.67 -11.86
C TYR A 181 9.87 32.79 -11.06
N ALA A 182 9.11 33.86 -10.85
CA ALA A 182 9.62 35.04 -10.12
C ALA A 182 10.14 34.65 -8.72
N THR A 183 11.26 35.25 -8.32
CA THR A 183 11.96 34.92 -7.07
C THR A 183 11.10 35.18 -5.82
N ASN A 184 10.10 36.05 -5.88
CA ASN A 184 9.16 36.38 -4.80
C ASN A 184 7.87 35.54 -4.87
N ARG A 185 7.76 34.52 -5.74
CA ARG A 185 6.58 33.67 -5.84
C ARG A 185 6.88 32.24 -5.36
N LEU A 186 5.92 31.71 -4.64
CA LEU A 186 5.84 30.31 -4.23
C LEU A 186 4.76 29.61 -5.04
N MET A 187 5.11 28.46 -5.63
CA MET A 187 4.21 27.71 -6.49
C MET A 187 3.65 26.49 -5.74
N ARG A 188 2.38 26.23 -5.90
CA ARG A 188 1.72 25.05 -5.32
C ARG A 188 2.47 23.75 -5.66
N GLY A 189 2.57 22.83 -4.68
CA GLY A 189 3.18 21.52 -4.86
C GLY A 189 4.70 21.53 -4.90
N THR A 190 5.34 22.67 -4.67
CA THR A 190 6.76 22.78 -4.39
C THR A 190 7.02 22.74 -2.89
N THR A 191 8.25 22.49 -2.45
CA THR A 191 8.57 22.20 -1.04
C THR A 191 9.63 23.12 -0.51
N ILE A 192 9.49 23.60 0.73
CA ILE A 192 10.52 24.35 1.43
C ILE A 192 11.61 23.38 1.90
N VAL A 193 12.84 23.57 1.36
CA VAL A 193 14.01 22.76 1.72
C VAL A 193 14.74 23.36 2.92
N GLU A 194 14.82 24.70 2.99
CA GLU A 194 15.52 25.44 4.05
C GLU A 194 14.85 26.79 4.29
N GLY A 195 14.82 27.24 5.53
CA GLY A 195 14.31 28.54 5.92
C GLY A 195 12.82 28.54 6.29
N SER A 196 12.27 29.75 6.41
CA SER A 196 10.85 29.98 6.70
C SER A 196 10.29 31.11 5.82
N ALA A 197 8.97 31.08 5.60
CA ALA A 197 8.29 32.06 4.78
C ALA A 197 6.92 32.45 5.36
N THR A 198 6.58 33.73 5.21
CA THR A 198 5.21 34.23 5.31
C THR A 198 4.79 34.70 3.93
N ALA A 199 3.68 34.16 3.40
CA ALA A 199 3.24 34.45 2.04
C ALA A 199 1.74 34.70 1.98
N ARG A 200 1.31 35.48 0.97
CA ARG A 200 -0.09 35.75 0.69
C ARG A 200 -0.54 34.88 -0.47
N VAL A 201 -1.60 34.12 -0.30
CA VAL A 201 -2.19 33.29 -1.36
C VAL A 201 -2.73 34.18 -2.49
N ILE A 202 -2.32 33.89 -3.71
CA ILE A 202 -2.71 34.61 -4.94
C ILE A 202 -3.59 33.80 -5.88
N ALA A 203 -3.43 32.46 -5.88
CA ALA A 203 -4.29 31.57 -6.66
C ALA A 203 -4.53 30.26 -5.90
N VAL A 204 -5.74 29.68 -6.06
CA VAL A 204 -6.16 28.43 -5.42
C VAL A 204 -6.75 27.46 -6.44
N GLY A 205 -6.75 26.17 -6.12
CA GLY A 205 -7.37 25.10 -6.92
C GLY A 205 -6.86 25.06 -8.36
N ASP A 206 -7.79 25.00 -9.29
CA ASP A 206 -7.52 24.92 -10.75
C ASP A 206 -6.87 26.19 -11.34
N HIS A 207 -6.85 27.28 -10.60
CA HIS A 207 -6.23 28.55 -11.02
C HIS A 207 -4.74 28.62 -10.67
N THR A 208 -4.20 27.66 -9.92
CA THR A 208 -2.76 27.53 -9.68
C THR A 208 -2.04 27.01 -10.94
N GLU A 209 -0.72 27.25 -11.06
CA GLU A 209 0.07 26.72 -12.20
C GLU A 209 -0.07 25.20 -12.34
N ILE A 210 0.08 24.45 -11.24
CA ILE A 210 -0.17 23.00 -11.26
C ILE A 210 -1.61 22.67 -11.66
N GLY A 211 -2.58 23.46 -11.21
CA GLY A 211 -3.99 23.27 -11.58
C GLY A 211 -4.23 23.44 -13.08
N GLN A 212 -3.59 24.41 -13.71
CA GLN A 212 -3.67 24.64 -15.15
C GLN A 212 -3.02 23.49 -15.93
N VAL A 213 -1.82 23.06 -15.54
CA VAL A 213 -1.12 21.90 -16.14
C VAL A 213 -1.94 20.62 -15.99
N ALA A 214 -2.50 20.36 -14.79
CA ALA A 214 -3.34 19.20 -14.55
C ALA A 214 -4.61 19.20 -15.40
N ARG A 215 -5.17 20.35 -15.69
CA ARG A 215 -6.36 20.52 -16.53
C ARG A 215 -6.07 20.24 -18.01
N GLU A 216 -4.88 20.59 -18.50
CA GLU A 216 -4.42 20.30 -19.85
C GLU A 216 -3.97 18.85 -20.02
N ALA A 217 -3.38 18.26 -18.99
CA ALA A 217 -2.89 16.88 -18.95
C ALA A 217 -3.99 15.81 -18.75
N THR A 218 -5.26 16.10 -19.01
CA THR A 218 -6.45 15.26 -18.72
C THR A 218 -6.49 13.91 -19.49
N VAL A 219 -5.38 13.19 -19.57
CA VAL A 219 -5.37 11.79 -19.98
C VAL A 219 -4.95 10.97 -18.76
N LEU A 220 -5.95 10.41 -18.09
CA LEU A 220 -5.73 9.34 -17.11
C LEU A 220 -5.10 8.15 -17.85
N THR A 221 -3.81 8.14 -17.98
CA THR A 221 -3.04 6.94 -18.26
C THR A 221 -3.02 6.12 -16.98
N GLY A 222 -4.11 5.40 -16.73
CA GLY A 222 -4.13 4.38 -15.69
C GLY A 222 -3.09 3.31 -16.04
N GLU A 223 -1.87 3.44 -15.51
CA GLU A 223 -0.86 2.40 -15.70
C GLU A 223 -1.37 1.10 -15.11
N LYS A 224 -1.46 0.07 -15.98
CA LYS A 224 -1.84 -1.28 -15.57
C LYS A 224 -0.78 -1.86 -14.65
N THR A 225 -1.20 -2.47 -13.55
CA THR A 225 -0.28 -3.16 -12.61
C THR A 225 0.50 -4.26 -13.33
N PRO A 226 1.70 -4.65 -12.84
CA PRO A 226 2.46 -5.77 -13.40
C PRO A 226 1.64 -7.06 -13.51
N LEU A 227 0.81 -7.32 -12.50
CA LEU A 227 -0.10 -8.46 -12.47
C LEU A 227 -1.16 -8.36 -13.58
N ASN A 228 -1.80 -7.20 -13.76
CA ASN A 228 -2.76 -7.02 -14.83
C ASN A 228 -2.14 -7.24 -16.21
N LYS A 229 -0.89 -6.78 -16.44
CA LYS A 229 -0.16 -7.05 -17.68
C LYS A 229 0.09 -8.55 -17.90
N GLN A 230 0.41 -9.31 -16.84
CA GLN A 230 0.57 -10.77 -16.93
C GLN A 230 -0.74 -11.48 -17.22
N LEU A 231 -1.84 -11.04 -16.60
CA LEU A 231 -3.17 -11.63 -16.80
C LEU A 231 -3.73 -11.31 -18.18
N ASP A 232 -3.53 -10.09 -18.69
CA ASP A 232 -3.88 -9.74 -20.07
C ASP A 232 -3.16 -10.62 -21.09
N ARG A 233 -1.87 -10.91 -20.87
CA ARG A 233 -1.11 -11.85 -21.72
C ARG A 233 -1.65 -13.27 -21.65
N LEU A 234 -1.99 -13.73 -20.44
CA LEU A 234 -2.59 -15.03 -20.23
C LEU A 234 -3.94 -15.16 -20.93
N ALA A 235 -4.83 -14.18 -20.70
CA ALA A 235 -6.14 -14.13 -21.34
C ALA A 235 -6.02 -14.12 -22.85
N GLY A 236 -5.11 -13.29 -23.41
CA GLY A 236 -4.85 -13.26 -24.85
C GLY A 236 -4.30 -14.58 -25.43
N PHE A 237 -3.47 -15.29 -24.68
CA PHE A 237 -2.98 -16.63 -25.10
C PHE A 237 -4.11 -17.65 -25.12
N ILE A 238 -4.92 -17.70 -24.08
CA ILE A 238 -6.06 -18.64 -23.97
C ILE A 238 -7.11 -18.34 -25.04
N SER A 239 -7.42 -17.06 -25.27
CA SER A 239 -8.36 -16.64 -26.31
C SER A 239 -7.90 -17.05 -27.71
N LYS A 240 -6.59 -16.94 -28.02
CA LYS A 240 -6.04 -17.42 -29.29
C LYS A 240 -6.25 -18.93 -29.48
N ILE A 241 -6.03 -19.73 -28.43
CA ILE A 241 -6.30 -21.17 -28.48
C ILE A 241 -7.79 -21.42 -28.72
N GLY A 242 -8.66 -20.73 -27.98
CA GLY A 242 -10.11 -20.85 -28.11
C GLY A 242 -10.61 -20.51 -29.53
N TYR A 243 -10.17 -19.37 -30.07
CA TYR A 243 -10.52 -18.98 -31.44
C TYR A 243 -10.02 -19.98 -32.49
N THR A 244 -8.80 -20.50 -32.32
CA THR A 244 -8.24 -21.48 -33.24
C THR A 244 -9.04 -22.81 -33.20
N VAL A 245 -9.35 -23.30 -32.01
CA VAL A 245 -10.17 -24.51 -31.83
C VAL A 245 -11.56 -24.34 -32.40
N ALA A 246 -12.22 -23.21 -32.09
CA ALA A 246 -13.56 -22.90 -32.60
C ALA A 246 -13.60 -22.80 -34.12
N PHE A 247 -12.61 -22.15 -34.75
CA PHE A 247 -12.50 -22.02 -36.19
C PHE A 247 -12.26 -23.39 -36.87
N LEU A 248 -11.36 -24.21 -36.31
CA LEU A 248 -11.11 -25.54 -36.83
C LEU A 248 -12.35 -26.44 -36.71
N THR A 249 -13.03 -26.38 -35.54
CA THR A 249 -14.26 -27.17 -35.34
C THR A 249 -15.34 -26.75 -36.32
N PHE A 250 -15.59 -25.46 -36.45
CA PHE A 250 -16.55 -24.91 -37.42
C PHE A 250 -16.25 -25.39 -38.85
N THR A 251 -14.98 -25.26 -39.28
CA THR A 251 -14.56 -25.64 -40.62
C THR A 251 -14.70 -27.14 -40.87
N ILE A 252 -14.22 -27.97 -39.92
CA ILE A 252 -14.27 -29.45 -40.05
C ILE A 252 -15.71 -29.93 -40.13
N PHE A 253 -16.58 -29.49 -39.18
CA PHE A 253 -17.98 -29.95 -39.16
C PHE A 253 -18.78 -29.42 -40.35
N THR A 254 -18.53 -28.21 -40.79
CA THR A 254 -19.22 -27.63 -41.97
C THR A 254 -18.80 -28.35 -43.26
N VAL A 255 -17.51 -28.58 -43.44
CA VAL A 255 -16.99 -29.31 -44.62
C VAL A 255 -17.49 -30.74 -44.60
N HIS A 256 -17.43 -31.44 -43.48
CA HIS A 256 -17.94 -32.79 -43.31
C HIS A 256 -19.44 -32.89 -43.62
N GLY A 257 -20.25 -32.03 -43.02
CA GLY A 257 -21.69 -31.99 -43.25
C GLY A 257 -22.05 -31.66 -44.71
N LEU A 258 -21.31 -30.77 -45.39
CA LEU A 258 -21.49 -30.52 -46.83
C LEU A 258 -21.08 -31.72 -47.67
N MET A 259 -19.97 -32.38 -47.37
CA MET A 259 -19.52 -33.59 -48.09
C MET A 259 -20.50 -34.74 -47.94
N GLU A 260 -21.17 -34.85 -46.81
CA GLU A 260 -22.18 -35.86 -46.58
C GLU A 260 -23.55 -35.55 -47.23
N TYR A 261 -23.98 -34.28 -47.19
CA TYR A 261 -25.31 -33.88 -47.64
C TYR A 261 -25.40 -33.58 -49.11
N VAL A 262 -24.43 -32.82 -49.67
CA VAL A 262 -24.45 -32.38 -51.09
C VAL A 262 -24.55 -33.53 -52.10
N PRO A 263 -23.81 -34.65 -51.95
CA PRO A 263 -23.93 -35.77 -52.87
C PRO A 263 -25.28 -36.50 -52.83
N LYS A 264 -26.07 -36.35 -51.78
CA LYS A 264 -27.39 -36.99 -51.57
C LYS A 264 -28.54 -36.21 -52.21
N VAL A 265 -28.29 -34.95 -52.66
CA VAL A 265 -29.33 -34.08 -53.23
C VAL A 265 -29.30 -34.21 -54.75
N GLU A 266 -30.32 -34.83 -55.31
CA GLU A 266 -30.48 -34.99 -56.75
C GLU A 266 -31.00 -33.69 -57.45
N VAL A 267 -31.88 -32.94 -56.77
CA VAL A 267 -32.40 -31.63 -57.24
C VAL A 267 -32.40 -30.61 -56.13
N TRP A 268 -31.76 -29.46 -56.45
CA TRP A 268 -31.65 -28.34 -55.50
C TRP A 268 -32.94 -27.48 -55.47
N GLY A 269 -33.66 -27.53 -54.38
CA GLY A 269 -34.82 -26.65 -54.07
C GLY A 269 -34.57 -25.74 -52.88
N SER A 270 -35.54 -24.87 -52.60
CA SER A 270 -35.45 -23.91 -51.49
C SER A 270 -35.25 -24.59 -50.14
N GLU A 271 -35.84 -25.77 -49.94
CA GLU A 271 -35.71 -26.61 -48.75
C GLU A 271 -34.28 -27.05 -48.49
N ASN A 272 -33.56 -27.45 -49.56
CA ASN A 272 -32.17 -27.89 -49.43
C ASN A 272 -31.23 -26.74 -49.07
N TYR A 273 -31.43 -25.52 -49.57
CA TYR A 273 -30.68 -24.34 -49.19
C TYR A 273 -30.94 -23.94 -47.72
N TRP A 274 -32.18 -24.06 -47.21
CA TRP A 274 -32.50 -23.85 -45.84
C TRP A 274 -31.90 -24.89 -44.93
N HIS A 275 -31.85 -26.16 -45.33
CA HIS A 275 -31.20 -27.22 -44.58
C HIS A 275 -29.68 -26.97 -44.46
N VAL A 276 -29.03 -26.64 -45.56
CA VAL A 276 -27.59 -26.30 -45.52
C VAL A 276 -27.33 -25.05 -44.66
N PHE A 277 -28.18 -24.04 -44.76
CA PHE A 277 -28.08 -22.83 -43.94
C PHE A 277 -28.24 -23.17 -42.45
N GLY A 278 -29.21 -23.94 -42.07
CA GLY A 278 -29.44 -24.40 -40.67
C GLY A 278 -28.25 -25.21 -40.14
N MET A 279 -27.67 -26.11 -40.96
CA MET A 279 -26.49 -26.89 -40.60
C MET A 279 -25.27 -25.97 -40.37
N VAL A 280 -25.01 -25.01 -41.25
CA VAL A 280 -23.90 -24.07 -41.12
C VAL A 280 -24.10 -23.18 -39.89
N LEU A 281 -25.32 -22.74 -39.62
CA LEU A 281 -25.66 -21.95 -38.44
C LEU A 281 -25.45 -22.74 -37.12
N ASN A 282 -25.90 -23.99 -37.08
CA ASN A 282 -25.71 -24.86 -35.90
C ASN A 282 -24.19 -25.06 -35.60
N ASN A 283 -23.39 -25.31 -36.64
CA ASN A 283 -21.94 -25.38 -36.52
C ASN A 283 -21.31 -24.05 -36.07
N PHE A 284 -21.86 -22.92 -36.53
CA PHE A 284 -21.45 -21.60 -36.06
C PHE A 284 -21.80 -21.37 -34.58
N MET A 285 -23.01 -21.75 -34.15
CA MET A 285 -23.42 -21.64 -32.74
C MET A 285 -22.54 -22.53 -31.85
N MET A 286 -22.15 -23.71 -32.34
CA MET A 286 -21.16 -24.57 -31.64
C MET A 286 -19.80 -23.85 -31.51
N ALA A 287 -19.32 -23.21 -32.54
CA ALA A 287 -18.06 -22.45 -32.50
C ALA A 287 -18.16 -21.25 -31.53
N VAL A 288 -19.28 -20.54 -31.53
CA VAL A 288 -19.54 -19.47 -30.56
C VAL A 288 -19.49 -19.99 -29.12
N THR A 289 -20.13 -21.13 -28.86
CA THR A 289 -20.11 -21.78 -27.54
C THR A 289 -18.68 -22.09 -27.10
N LEU A 290 -17.84 -22.62 -27.99
CA LEU A 290 -16.42 -22.89 -27.73
C LEU A 290 -15.62 -21.61 -27.42
N ILE A 291 -15.91 -20.51 -28.12
CA ILE A 291 -15.26 -19.21 -27.87
C ILE A 291 -15.66 -18.70 -26.48
N VAL A 292 -16.95 -18.69 -26.14
CA VAL A 292 -17.44 -18.25 -24.84
C VAL A 292 -16.84 -19.04 -23.68
N MET A 293 -16.64 -20.35 -23.87
CA MET A 293 -16.00 -21.22 -22.86
C MET A 293 -14.51 -20.95 -22.71
N ALA A 294 -13.83 -20.60 -23.81
CA ALA A 294 -12.37 -20.47 -23.80
C ALA A 294 -11.93 -19.13 -23.22
N VAL A 295 -12.68 -18.04 -23.39
CA VAL A 295 -12.23 -16.67 -23.05
C VAL A 295 -12.48 -16.37 -21.57
N PRO A 296 -11.45 -16.10 -20.76
CA PRO A 296 -11.57 -15.79 -19.33
C PRO A 296 -11.87 -14.28 -19.13
N GLU A 297 -13.09 -13.84 -19.37
CA GLU A 297 -13.50 -12.43 -19.29
C GLU A 297 -13.39 -11.85 -17.88
N GLY A 298 -13.62 -12.65 -16.84
CA GLY A 298 -13.63 -12.21 -15.45
C GLY A 298 -12.27 -11.98 -14.81
N LEU A 299 -11.15 -12.35 -15.45
CA LEU A 299 -9.83 -12.22 -14.85
C LEU A 299 -9.46 -10.79 -14.44
N PRO A 300 -9.56 -9.76 -15.30
CA PRO A 300 -9.24 -8.39 -14.92
C PRO A 300 -10.15 -7.86 -13.82
N MET A 301 -11.44 -8.19 -13.89
CA MET A 301 -12.43 -7.80 -12.87
C MET A 301 -12.14 -8.44 -11.51
N ALA A 302 -11.82 -9.71 -11.47
CA ALA A 302 -11.48 -10.43 -10.25
C ALA A 302 -10.28 -9.83 -9.52
N VAL A 303 -9.25 -9.39 -10.29
CA VAL A 303 -8.07 -8.73 -9.73
C VAL A 303 -8.43 -7.37 -9.16
N THR A 304 -9.15 -6.54 -9.91
CA THR A 304 -9.57 -5.22 -9.44
C THR A 304 -10.41 -5.31 -8.17
N LEU A 305 -11.34 -6.26 -8.12
CA LEU A 305 -12.15 -6.53 -6.93
C LEU A 305 -11.28 -7.01 -5.75
N SER A 306 -10.33 -7.91 -6.00
CA SER A 306 -9.40 -8.42 -4.99
C SER A 306 -8.53 -7.30 -4.42
N LEU A 307 -8.01 -6.42 -5.26
CA LEU A 307 -7.22 -5.26 -4.86
C LEU A 307 -8.06 -4.31 -4.01
N ALA A 308 -9.27 -3.94 -4.44
CA ALA A 308 -10.15 -3.04 -3.70
C ALA A 308 -10.54 -3.59 -2.31
N LEU A 309 -10.86 -4.89 -2.21
CA LEU A 309 -11.14 -5.53 -0.93
C LEU A 309 -9.90 -5.59 -0.03
N ASN A 310 -8.73 -5.83 -0.60
CA ASN A 310 -7.48 -5.90 0.15
C ASN A 310 -7.08 -4.52 0.69
N MET A 311 -7.20 -3.46 -0.10
CA MET A 311 -6.96 -2.08 0.35
C MET A 311 -7.82 -1.71 1.57
N ARG A 312 -9.12 -2.04 1.53
CA ARG A 312 -10.02 -1.81 2.67
C ARG A 312 -9.58 -2.56 3.94
N ARG A 313 -9.00 -3.75 3.77
CA ARG A 313 -8.48 -4.55 4.90
C ARG A 313 -7.15 -4.01 5.40
N MET A 314 -6.28 -3.58 4.50
CA MET A 314 -5.01 -2.92 4.84
C MET A 314 -5.27 -1.64 5.64
N LEU A 315 -6.27 -0.84 5.27
CA LEU A 315 -6.67 0.34 6.05
C LEU A 315 -7.09 -0.03 7.49
N LYS A 316 -7.81 -1.13 7.70
CA LYS A 316 -8.16 -1.61 9.04
C LYS A 316 -6.96 -2.05 9.88
N THR A 317 -5.82 -2.25 9.26
CA THR A 317 -4.54 -2.56 9.89
C THR A 317 -3.54 -1.41 9.74
N ASN A 318 -4.06 -0.18 9.78
CA ASN A 318 -3.31 1.08 9.77
C ASN A 318 -2.46 1.34 8.52
N ASN A 319 -2.74 0.64 7.40
CA ASN A 319 -2.06 0.84 6.12
C ASN A 319 -2.99 1.56 5.15
N LEU A 320 -2.82 2.86 4.98
CA LEU A 320 -3.54 3.65 3.99
C LEU A 320 -2.86 3.53 2.63
N VAL A 321 -3.44 2.75 1.74
CA VAL A 321 -2.92 2.56 0.39
C VAL A 321 -3.35 3.72 -0.50
N ARG A 322 -2.41 4.44 -1.06
CA ARG A 322 -2.62 5.58 -1.97
C ARG A 322 -2.58 5.16 -3.44
N LYS A 323 -1.72 4.20 -3.78
CA LYS A 323 -1.64 3.64 -5.14
C LYS A 323 -1.97 2.15 -5.13
N MET A 324 -2.92 1.74 -5.95
CA MET A 324 -3.50 0.38 -5.93
C MET A 324 -2.46 -0.73 -6.18
N HIS A 325 -1.47 -0.47 -7.04
CA HIS A 325 -0.41 -1.45 -7.37
C HIS A 325 0.48 -1.80 -6.17
N ALA A 326 0.62 -0.89 -5.20
CA ALA A 326 1.43 -1.13 -4.01
C ALA A 326 0.95 -2.33 -3.19
N CYS A 327 -0.37 -2.62 -3.17
CA CYS A 327 -0.91 -3.80 -2.48
C CYS A 327 -0.33 -5.11 -3.02
N GLU A 328 -0.15 -5.19 -4.33
CA GLU A 328 0.43 -6.37 -4.99
C GLU A 328 1.93 -6.43 -4.78
N THR A 329 2.60 -5.29 -5.00
CA THR A 329 4.06 -5.18 -4.94
C THR A 329 4.59 -5.46 -3.54
N MET A 330 3.86 -5.06 -2.48
CA MET A 330 4.19 -5.41 -1.09
C MET A 330 4.36 -6.92 -0.87
N GLY A 331 3.59 -7.74 -1.57
CA GLY A 331 3.72 -9.21 -1.49
C GLY A 331 4.99 -9.78 -2.15
N ALA A 332 5.63 -9.01 -3.01
CA ALA A 332 6.83 -9.41 -3.75
C ALA A 332 8.13 -8.82 -3.19
N ILE A 333 8.04 -7.99 -2.14
CA ILE A 333 9.20 -7.30 -1.55
C ILE A 333 10.26 -8.30 -1.11
N THR A 334 11.51 -8.00 -1.48
CA THR A 334 12.71 -8.75 -1.09
C THR A 334 13.61 -7.95 -0.15
N VAL A 335 13.59 -6.60 -0.25
CA VAL A 335 14.40 -5.71 0.57
C VAL A 335 13.54 -4.55 1.09
N ILE A 336 13.71 -4.21 2.37
CA ILE A 336 13.18 -2.99 2.99
C ILE A 336 14.35 -2.10 3.37
N CYS A 337 14.47 -0.92 2.76
CA CYS A 337 15.37 0.14 3.18
C CYS A 337 14.62 1.05 4.16
N THR A 338 15.03 1.07 5.41
CA THR A 338 14.32 1.80 6.47
C THR A 338 15.19 2.91 7.04
N ASP A 339 14.59 4.10 7.25
CA ASP A 339 15.23 5.10 8.09
C ASP A 339 15.18 4.67 9.55
N LYS A 340 16.07 5.21 10.37
CA LYS A 340 16.12 4.97 11.82
C LYS A 340 15.07 5.78 12.55
N THR A 341 15.13 7.12 12.37
CA THR A 341 14.36 8.08 13.16
C THR A 341 12.89 8.03 12.81
N GLY A 342 12.02 8.06 13.81
CA GLY A 342 10.56 8.04 13.60
C GLY A 342 10.00 6.69 13.13
N THR A 343 10.80 5.85 12.47
CA THR A 343 10.39 4.52 11.97
C THR A 343 10.76 3.40 12.91
N LEU A 344 12.05 3.23 13.21
CA LEU A 344 12.54 2.21 14.15
C LEU A 344 12.53 2.69 15.59
N THR A 345 12.70 4.00 15.79
CA THR A 345 12.69 4.66 17.08
C THR A 345 11.45 5.52 17.28
N GLN A 346 11.23 5.97 18.51
CA GLN A 346 10.04 6.74 18.88
C GLN A 346 10.08 8.20 18.41
N ASN A 347 11.19 8.69 17.87
CA ASN A 347 11.47 10.11 17.56
C ASN A 347 11.25 11.01 18.79
N ARG A 348 11.55 10.48 19.96
CA ARG A 348 11.37 11.14 21.23
C ARG A 348 12.57 10.89 22.12
N MET A 349 13.35 11.93 22.43
CA MET A 349 14.45 11.81 23.37
C MET A 349 13.92 11.50 24.76
N THR A 350 14.51 10.51 25.42
CA THR A 350 14.21 10.12 26.80
C THR A 350 15.50 9.95 27.60
N VAL A 351 15.44 10.28 28.89
CA VAL A 351 16.54 9.95 29.82
C VAL A 351 16.50 8.46 30.09
N SER A 352 17.48 7.74 29.56
CA SER A 352 17.61 6.28 29.74
C SER A 352 18.23 5.91 31.07
N GLN A 353 19.21 6.71 31.52
CA GLN A 353 19.89 6.53 32.81
C GLN A 353 20.27 7.88 33.38
N MET A 354 20.23 8.00 34.72
CA MET A 354 20.67 9.18 35.46
C MET A 354 21.52 8.72 36.65
N LEU A 355 22.76 9.14 36.69
CA LEU A 355 23.62 8.97 37.88
C LEU A 355 23.58 10.28 38.65
N MET A 356 23.07 10.23 39.87
CA MET A 356 22.93 11.35 40.80
C MET A 356 23.93 11.23 41.94
N GLN A 357 24.41 12.36 42.44
CA GLN A 357 25.22 12.38 43.67
C GLN A 357 24.36 12.19 44.92
N ASP A 358 23.11 12.64 44.90
CA ASP A 358 22.10 12.51 45.92
C ASP A 358 20.76 12.15 45.24
N GLU A 359 20.13 11.03 45.62
CA GLU A 359 18.92 10.52 45.00
C GLU A 359 17.72 11.42 45.19
N ASP A 360 17.68 12.22 46.31
CA ASP A 360 16.59 13.14 46.64
C ASP A 360 16.95 14.63 46.37
N SER A 361 17.86 14.90 45.48
CA SER A 361 18.38 16.26 45.27
C SER A 361 17.37 17.22 44.67
N ALA A 362 16.78 18.07 45.48
CA ALA A 362 15.98 19.23 45.07
C ALA A 362 16.78 20.21 44.16
N LEU A 363 18.12 20.25 44.35
CA LEU A 363 19.02 21.05 43.53
C LEU A 363 19.12 20.55 42.09
N LEU A 364 19.06 19.22 41.88
CA LEU A 364 19.02 18.64 40.52
C LEU A 364 17.73 19.03 39.82
N ASP A 365 16.59 18.95 40.49
CA ASP A 365 15.30 19.35 39.94
C ASP A 365 15.27 20.86 39.62
N GLU A 366 15.83 21.71 40.47
CA GLU A 366 15.96 23.16 40.21
C GLU A 366 16.90 23.44 39.04
N ALA A 367 18.02 22.71 38.93
CA ALA A 367 18.95 22.83 37.82
C ALA A 367 18.28 22.45 36.49
N ILE A 368 17.49 21.37 36.46
CA ILE A 368 16.76 20.95 35.28
C ILE A 368 15.65 21.94 34.92
N ALA A 369 14.88 22.42 35.89
CA ALA A 369 13.75 23.31 35.66
C ALA A 369 14.18 24.71 35.22
N CYS A 370 15.25 25.27 35.79
CA CYS A 370 15.69 26.67 35.54
C CYS A 370 16.69 26.82 34.39
N ASN A 371 17.64 25.87 34.28
CA ASN A 371 18.67 25.93 33.24
C ASN A 371 18.17 25.27 31.95
N THR A 372 17.05 25.75 31.39
CA THR A 372 16.43 25.24 30.16
C THR A 372 15.61 26.31 29.45
N THR A 373 15.50 26.20 28.13
CA THR A 373 14.62 27.01 27.27
C THR A 373 13.34 26.25 26.88
N ALA A 374 13.26 24.98 27.20
CA ALA A 374 12.12 24.14 26.84
C ALA A 374 10.93 24.30 27.80
N PHE A 375 9.75 23.96 27.28
CA PHE A 375 8.48 23.94 28.00
C PHE A 375 7.73 22.64 27.69
N LEU A 376 6.90 22.14 28.63
CA LEU A 376 5.98 21.06 28.35
C LEU A 376 4.60 21.61 27.96
N ASN A 377 3.85 20.87 27.16
CA ASN A 377 2.47 21.18 26.81
C ASN A 377 1.54 21.08 28.04
N GLU A 378 0.29 21.50 27.90
CA GLU A 378 -0.71 21.46 29.00
C GLU A 378 -0.94 20.05 29.55
N SER A 379 -0.90 19.02 28.68
CA SER A 379 -1.01 17.60 29.07
C SER A 379 0.27 17.05 29.72
N ARG A 380 1.38 17.78 29.66
CA ARG A 380 2.70 17.40 30.20
C ARG A 380 3.27 16.08 29.64
N THR A 381 2.82 15.70 28.46
CA THR A 381 3.27 14.50 27.76
C THR A 381 4.27 14.79 26.66
N GLU A 382 4.28 16.01 26.14
CA GLU A 382 5.15 16.49 25.07
C GLU A 382 5.72 17.85 25.44
N GLY A 383 6.78 18.28 24.76
CA GLY A 383 7.41 19.55 25.03
C GLY A 383 7.76 20.34 23.77
N LEU A 384 7.92 21.65 23.96
CA LEU A 384 8.39 22.61 22.97
C LEU A 384 9.82 23.03 23.30
N GLY A 385 10.71 23.05 22.33
CA GLY A 385 12.10 23.45 22.50
C GLY A 385 13.08 22.33 22.21
N ASN A 386 14.30 22.44 22.74
CA ASN A 386 15.37 21.45 22.48
C ASN A 386 14.97 20.06 22.99
N PRO A 387 15.01 19.00 22.14
CA PRO A 387 14.57 17.66 22.54
C PRO A 387 15.31 17.07 23.77
N THR A 388 16.58 17.41 23.94
CA THR A 388 17.39 16.96 25.10
C THR A 388 16.89 17.63 26.40
N GLU A 389 16.51 18.90 26.33
CA GLU A 389 15.94 19.64 27.46
C GLU A 389 14.54 19.14 27.81
N VAL A 390 13.72 18.89 26.79
CA VAL A 390 12.39 18.28 26.97
C VAL A 390 12.50 16.92 27.65
N ALA A 391 13.47 16.09 27.27
CA ALA A 391 13.72 14.78 27.90
C ALA A 391 13.98 14.89 29.40
N LEU A 392 14.79 15.87 29.81
CA LEU A 392 15.08 16.13 31.22
C LEU A 392 13.80 16.60 31.99
N LEU A 393 13.02 17.52 31.42
CA LEU A 393 11.78 17.98 32.03
C LEU A 393 10.75 16.86 32.18
N LEU A 394 10.61 15.98 31.18
CA LEU A 394 9.73 14.83 31.25
C LEU A 394 10.21 13.79 32.27
N TRP A 395 11.52 13.59 32.38
CA TRP A 395 12.10 12.71 33.39
C TRP A 395 11.82 13.22 34.82
N MET A 396 12.02 14.53 35.05
CA MET A 396 11.68 15.19 36.30
C MET A 396 10.20 15.05 36.64
N GLN A 397 9.31 15.27 35.66
CA GLN A 397 7.86 15.10 35.82
C GLN A 397 7.48 13.65 36.17
N GLY A 398 8.16 12.66 35.59
CA GLY A 398 7.96 11.24 35.88
C GLY A 398 8.32 10.84 37.33
N ARG A 399 9.17 11.64 38.01
CA ARG A 399 9.51 11.50 39.44
C ARG A 399 8.50 12.22 40.37
N GLY A 400 7.50 12.90 39.82
CA GLY A 400 6.49 13.62 40.60
C GLY A 400 6.85 15.06 40.88
N SER A 401 7.97 15.59 40.37
CA SER A 401 8.39 16.96 40.55
C SER A 401 7.77 17.88 39.49
N ASP A 402 7.04 18.93 39.90
CA ASP A 402 6.42 19.89 38.97
C ASP A 402 7.43 20.97 38.59
N TYR A 403 7.99 20.90 37.38
CA TYR A 403 9.00 21.85 36.90
C TYR A 403 8.53 23.30 36.89
N MET A 404 7.24 23.57 36.66
CA MET A 404 6.69 24.93 36.68
C MET A 404 6.72 25.54 38.08
N LYS A 405 6.38 24.75 39.08
CA LYS A 405 6.42 25.21 40.49
C LYS A 405 7.86 25.48 40.92
N VAL A 406 8.79 24.60 40.54
CA VAL A 406 10.22 24.79 40.87
C VAL A 406 10.77 26.01 40.14
N ARG A 407 10.44 26.21 38.87
CA ARG A 407 10.87 27.38 38.08
C ARG A 407 10.28 28.70 38.62
N GLN A 408 9.04 28.68 39.09
CA GLN A 408 8.40 29.85 39.71
C GLN A 408 8.97 30.17 41.09
N GLY A 409 9.54 29.22 41.79
CA GLY A 409 10.18 29.40 43.08
C GLY A 409 11.60 29.97 43.00
N ALA A 410 12.27 29.90 41.86
CA ALA A 410 13.64 30.38 41.66
C ALA A 410 13.66 31.50 40.58
N GLU A 411 14.05 32.70 40.98
CA GLU A 411 14.13 33.83 40.05
C GLU A 411 15.39 33.77 39.16
N GLU A 412 15.20 33.83 37.86
CA GLU A 412 16.31 33.85 36.90
C GLU A 412 16.97 35.22 36.86
N VAL A 413 18.26 35.29 37.17
CA VAL A 413 19.04 36.56 37.21
C VAL A 413 19.76 36.77 35.88
N ALA A 414 20.45 35.75 35.39
CA ALA A 414 21.22 35.84 34.12
C ALA A 414 21.32 34.47 33.44
N ARG A 415 21.41 34.46 32.11
CA ARG A 415 21.53 33.25 31.33
C ARG A 415 22.63 33.36 30.27
N LEU A 416 23.45 32.29 30.17
CA LEU A 416 24.41 32.09 29.11
C LEU A 416 23.89 30.98 28.20
N PRO A 417 23.39 31.26 26.95
CA PRO A 417 22.83 30.25 26.06
C PRO A 417 23.89 29.22 25.64
N PHE A 418 23.44 28.03 25.21
CA PHE A 418 24.32 27.01 24.65
C PHE A 418 25.05 27.53 23.38
N SER A 419 26.31 27.19 23.24
CA SER A 419 27.04 27.35 21.98
C SER A 419 27.84 26.10 21.65
N SER A 420 27.99 25.83 20.35
CA SER A 420 28.74 24.67 19.84
C SER A 420 30.24 24.79 20.17
N GLU A 421 30.74 25.98 20.40
CA GLU A 421 32.12 26.24 20.77
C GLU A 421 32.40 25.94 22.24
N ARG A 422 31.50 26.40 23.13
CA ARG A 422 31.62 26.18 24.58
C ARG A 422 31.10 24.81 25.00
N LYS A 423 30.12 24.27 24.32
CA LYS A 423 29.44 23.00 24.59
C LYS A 423 28.77 22.93 25.98
N TYR A 424 28.43 24.06 26.57
CA TYR A 424 27.63 24.15 27.77
C TYR A 424 26.70 25.35 27.75
N MET A 425 25.70 25.32 28.63
CA MET A 425 24.76 26.38 28.94
C MET A 425 24.82 26.60 30.45
N ALA A 426 24.65 27.85 30.90
CA ALA A 426 24.60 28.21 32.31
C ALA A 426 23.48 29.21 32.61
N THR A 427 22.92 29.13 33.81
CA THR A 427 21.89 30.07 34.27
C THR A 427 22.12 30.38 35.74
N ILE A 428 22.12 31.66 36.10
CA ILE A 428 22.18 32.15 37.48
C ILE A 428 20.77 32.32 37.95
N VAL A 429 20.47 31.78 39.11
CA VAL A 429 19.14 31.91 39.76
C VAL A 429 19.28 32.21 41.22
N ASP A 430 18.30 32.91 41.80
CA ASP A 430 18.10 32.98 43.25
C ASP A 430 17.43 31.66 43.67
N SER A 431 18.25 30.71 44.20
CA SER A 431 17.81 29.35 44.51
C SER A 431 16.82 29.35 45.67
N SER A 432 15.65 28.75 45.42
CA SER A 432 14.67 28.50 46.48
C SER A 432 15.07 27.37 47.42
N VAL A 433 16.01 26.50 46.98
CA VAL A 433 16.49 25.35 47.75
C VAL A 433 17.60 25.77 48.71
N LEU A 434 18.55 26.61 48.26
CA LEU A 434 19.69 27.05 49.06
C LEU A 434 19.49 28.43 49.70
N GLY A 435 18.51 29.23 49.26
CA GLY A 435 18.27 30.59 49.77
C GLY A 435 19.38 31.58 49.42
N ARG A 436 20.10 31.36 48.31
CA ARG A 436 21.24 32.18 47.84
C ARG A 436 21.35 32.05 46.31
N LYS A 437 22.15 32.96 45.71
CA LYS A 437 22.45 32.86 44.27
C LYS A 437 23.28 31.65 43.93
N VAL A 438 22.87 30.95 42.86
CA VAL A 438 23.50 29.73 42.36
C VAL A 438 23.63 29.81 40.82
N VAL A 439 24.76 29.43 40.27
CA VAL A 439 24.92 29.20 38.83
C VAL A 439 24.75 27.70 38.57
N TYR A 440 23.77 27.36 37.78
CA TYR A 440 23.58 25.99 37.22
C TYR A 440 24.24 25.88 35.87
N VAL A 441 24.99 24.81 35.64
CA VAL A 441 25.71 24.52 34.38
C VAL A 441 25.27 23.15 33.87
N LYS A 442 24.88 23.07 32.60
CA LYS A 442 24.70 21.79 31.92
C LYS A 442 25.46 21.80 30.60
N GLY A 443 26.09 20.68 30.29
CA GLY A 443 26.90 20.60 29.07
C GLY A 443 27.55 19.25 28.85
N ALA A 444 28.45 19.25 27.84
CA ALA A 444 29.23 18.09 27.50
C ALA A 444 30.10 17.64 28.69
N PRO A 445 30.00 16.36 29.10
CA PRO A 445 30.70 15.84 30.28
C PRO A 445 32.21 16.05 30.22
N GLU A 446 32.82 15.94 29.03
CA GLU A 446 34.27 16.13 28.82
C GLU A 446 34.74 17.56 29.13
N ILE A 447 33.84 18.54 29.08
CA ILE A 447 34.15 19.94 29.41
C ILE A 447 33.81 20.24 30.86
N VAL A 448 32.55 19.94 31.25
CA VAL A 448 32.01 20.36 32.57
C VAL A 448 32.66 19.58 33.71
N LEU A 449 33.02 18.30 33.51
CA LEU A 449 33.69 17.46 34.52
C LEU A 449 35.06 18.07 34.87
N GLY A 450 35.78 18.60 33.89
CA GLY A 450 37.07 19.27 34.13
C GLY A 450 36.98 20.56 34.94
N LEU A 451 35.76 21.14 35.05
CA LEU A 451 35.50 22.36 35.84
C LEU A 451 34.99 22.02 37.25
N CYS A 452 34.69 20.77 37.53
CA CYS A 452 34.22 20.31 38.83
C CYS A 452 35.34 20.16 39.84
N ARG A 453 35.07 20.40 41.12
CA ARG A 453 35.98 20.20 42.26
C ARG A 453 35.37 19.25 43.27
N GLY A 454 36.24 18.66 44.17
CA GLY A 454 35.79 17.79 45.25
C GLY A 454 35.61 16.32 44.86
N LEU A 455 35.98 15.94 43.62
CA LEU A 455 35.91 14.55 43.12
C LEU A 455 37.30 13.88 43.30
N SER A 456 37.32 12.61 43.76
CA SER A 456 38.53 11.78 43.80
C SER A 456 38.92 11.34 42.38
N GLU A 457 40.19 11.02 42.18
CA GLU A 457 40.65 10.44 40.89
C GLU A 457 39.92 9.14 40.55
N GLU A 458 39.61 8.30 41.54
CA GLU A 458 38.79 7.09 41.33
C GLU A 458 37.37 7.39 40.86
N GLN A 459 36.73 8.42 41.38
CA GLN A 459 35.39 8.84 40.98
C GLN A 459 35.42 9.36 39.52
N ILE A 460 36.41 10.20 39.18
CA ILE A 460 36.58 10.73 37.82
C ILE A 460 36.82 9.57 36.84
N ALA A 461 37.69 8.61 37.19
CA ALA A 461 37.94 7.43 36.36
C ALA A 461 36.65 6.60 36.18
N GLY A 462 35.87 6.39 37.26
CA GLY A 462 34.59 5.73 37.21
C GLY A 462 33.58 6.40 36.27
N TYR A 463 33.46 7.73 36.33
CA TYR A 463 32.58 8.49 35.42
C TYR A 463 33.04 8.39 33.96
N HIS A 464 34.34 8.43 33.70
CA HIS A 464 34.85 8.25 32.32
C HIS A 464 34.53 6.86 31.76
N VAL A 465 34.63 5.80 32.57
CA VAL A 465 34.23 4.43 32.15
C VAL A 465 32.74 4.39 31.80
N GLN A 466 31.92 4.96 32.67
CA GLN A 466 30.47 4.98 32.47
C GLN A 466 30.05 5.84 31.24
N LEU A 467 30.64 7.00 31.07
CA LEU A 467 30.40 7.86 29.91
C LEU A 467 30.81 7.16 28.61
N LYS A 468 31.96 6.44 28.63
CA LYS A 468 32.40 5.69 27.45
C LYS A 468 31.43 4.53 27.14
N ASP A 469 30.92 3.85 28.16
CA ASP A 469 29.91 2.80 27.98
C ASP A 469 28.64 3.38 27.36
N TRP A 470 28.09 4.45 27.89
CA TRP A 470 26.91 5.13 27.33
C TRP A 470 27.12 5.63 25.90
N GLN A 471 28.30 6.18 25.58
CA GLN A 471 28.64 6.63 24.24
C GLN A 471 28.79 5.47 23.25
N MET A 472 29.31 4.28 23.70
CA MET A 472 29.33 3.06 22.89
C MET A 472 27.92 2.54 22.55
N HIS A 473 26.96 2.75 23.49
CA HIS A 473 25.55 2.45 23.25
C HIS A 473 24.76 3.58 22.58
N ALA A 474 25.50 4.52 21.94
CA ALA A 474 24.94 5.63 21.15
C ALA A 474 24.03 6.57 21.94
N GLN A 475 24.22 6.68 23.25
CA GLN A 475 23.48 7.59 24.11
C GLN A 475 24.18 8.95 24.15
N ARG A 476 23.38 10.03 24.11
CA ARG A 476 23.89 11.39 24.33
C ARG A 476 24.11 11.56 25.81
N THR A 477 25.31 11.99 26.19
CA THR A 477 25.67 12.22 27.59
C THR A 477 25.64 13.70 27.93
N LEU A 478 25.10 14.02 29.09
CA LEU A 478 24.98 15.38 29.59
C LEU A 478 25.37 15.41 31.07
N LEU A 479 26.15 16.40 31.49
CA LEU A 479 26.53 16.61 32.87
C LEU A 479 25.82 17.86 33.42
N LEU A 480 25.30 17.77 34.64
CA LEU A 480 24.71 18.87 35.40
C LEU A 480 25.57 19.17 36.64
N ALA A 481 25.87 20.44 36.85
CA ALA A 481 26.67 20.90 37.99
C ALA A 481 26.17 22.25 38.48
N TYR A 482 26.58 22.66 39.65
CA TYR A 482 26.24 23.98 40.23
C TYR A 482 27.43 24.56 40.98
N LYS A 483 27.32 25.87 41.29
CA LYS A 483 28.23 26.60 42.16
C LYS A 483 27.48 27.72 42.86
N GLU A 484 27.69 27.89 44.18
CA GLU A 484 27.22 29.06 44.92
C GLU A 484 27.97 30.32 44.52
N VAL A 485 27.28 31.43 44.39
CA VAL A 485 27.78 32.67 43.81
C VAL A 485 27.52 33.82 44.79
N ALA A 486 28.39 34.78 44.84
CA ALA A 486 28.18 35.98 45.65
C ALA A 486 27.07 36.87 45.02
N ASP A 487 26.31 37.58 45.84
CA ASP A 487 25.14 38.38 45.42
C ASP A 487 25.47 39.48 44.42
N THR A 488 26.74 39.85 44.28
CA THR A 488 27.25 40.90 43.38
C THR A 488 27.74 40.40 42.07
N GLU A 489 27.75 39.05 41.81
CA GLU A 489 28.31 38.45 40.59
C GLU A 489 27.19 37.98 39.68
N ASP A 490 27.09 38.56 38.46
CA ASP A 490 26.06 38.22 37.47
C ASP A 490 26.64 37.74 36.11
N ASP A 491 27.99 37.64 35.98
CA ASP A 491 28.65 37.18 34.75
C ASP A 491 28.75 35.63 34.71
N CYS A 492 27.76 35.01 34.07
CA CYS A 492 27.74 33.54 33.89
C CYS A 492 29.03 32.98 33.28
N ALA A 493 29.62 33.67 32.31
CA ALA A 493 30.76 33.14 31.55
C ALA A 493 32.00 33.11 32.42
N ALA A 494 32.30 34.22 33.15
CA ALA A 494 33.39 34.33 34.09
C ALA A 494 33.29 33.33 35.25
N LEU A 495 32.06 33.14 35.80
CA LEU A 495 31.79 32.22 36.89
C LEU A 495 32.04 30.76 36.49
N VAL A 496 31.64 30.34 35.34
CA VAL A 496 31.89 28.98 34.86
C VAL A 496 33.37 28.77 34.54
N GLN A 497 34.02 29.71 33.87
CA GLN A 497 35.48 29.64 33.55
C GLN A 497 36.35 29.58 34.79
N SER A 498 35.98 30.21 35.89
CA SER A 498 36.72 30.14 37.16
C SER A 498 36.73 28.74 37.78
N GLY A 499 35.92 27.81 37.30
CA GLY A 499 35.78 26.43 37.78
C GLY A 499 35.24 26.36 39.22
N GLY A 500 35.45 25.24 39.87
CA GLY A 500 34.97 25.04 41.23
C GLY A 500 33.52 24.63 41.32
N LEU A 501 33.00 24.01 40.27
CA LEU A 501 31.62 23.47 40.19
C LEU A 501 31.50 22.21 41.03
N THR A 502 30.33 21.99 41.59
CA THR A 502 29.94 20.73 42.29
C THR A 502 29.05 19.91 41.36
N LEU A 503 29.38 18.63 41.17
CA LEU A 503 28.62 17.73 40.32
C LEU A 503 27.25 17.42 40.93
N LEU A 504 26.17 17.57 40.15
CA LEU A 504 24.80 17.16 40.52
C LEU A 504 24.46 15.79 39.95
N GLY A 505 24.78 15.55 38.67
CA GLY A 505 24.48 14.30 38.03
C GLY A 505 24.93 14.21 36.58
N LEU A 506 24.93 12.97 36.06
CA LEU A 506 25.18 12.65 34.67
C LEU A 506 23.94 11.97 34.08
N ALA A 507 23.48 12.48 32.98
CA ALA A 507 22.34 11.93 32.22
C ALA A 507 22.78 11.27 30.92
N ALA A 508 22.25 10.07 30.66
CA ALA A 508 22.28 9.42 29.38
C ALA A 508 20.93 9.56 28.70
N ILE A 509 20.91 10.11 27.51
CA ILE A 509 19.68 10.47 26.79
C ILE A 509 19.73 9.82 25.41
N SER A 510 18.68 9.09 25.03
CA SER A 510 18.55 8.42 23.74
C SER A 510 17.13 8.47 23.19
N ASP A 511 17.00 8.24 21.90
CA ASP A 511 15.73 7.98 21.25
C ASP A 511 15.51 6.46 21.24
N PRO A 512 14.60 5.92 22.07
CA PRO A 512 14.49 4.48 22.26
C PRO A 512 13.87 3.78 21.05
N VAL A 513 14.30 2.55 20.80
CA VAL A 513 13.66 1.65 19.82
C VAL A 513 12.22 1.40 20.25
N ARG A 514 11.30 1.37 19.30
CA ARG A 514 9.90 0.99 19.57
C ARG A 514 9.82 -0.47 19.99
N PRO A 515 9.07 -0.83 21.04
CA PRO A 515 9.04 -2.18 21.62
C PRO A 515 8.67 -3.29 20.62
N GLU A 516 7.84 -2.96 19.62
CA GLU A 516 7.36 -3.93 18.63
C GLU A 516 8.34 -4.19 17.47
N VAL A 517 9.35 -3.34 17.29
CA VAL A 517 10.26 -3.41 16.12
C VAL A 517 11.12 -4.67 16.11
N PRO A 518 11.75 -5.13 17.22
CA PRO A 518 12.58 -6.32 17.15
C PRO A 518 11.82 -7.56 16.66
N GLN A 519 10.60 -7.77 17.13
CA GLN A 519 9.76 -8.88 16.69
C GLN A 519 9.33 -8.73 15.23
N ALA A 520 9.04 -7.51 14.79
CA ALA A 520 8.67 -7.23 13.41
C ALA A 520 9.84 -7.47 12.45
N VAL A 521 11.06 -7.06 12.82
CA VAL A 521 12.30 -7.32 12.08
C VAL A 521 12.54 -8.84 11.96
N GLU A 522 12.43 -9.58 13.05
CA GLU A 522 12.55 -11.04 13.04
C GLU A 522 11.55 -11.70 12.08
N ASN A 523 10.29 -11.24 12.08
CA ASN A 523 9.26 -11.75 11.18
C ASN A 523 9.57 -11.46 9.71
N CYS A 524 10.12 -10.28 9.39
CA CYS A 524 10.57 -9.96 8.02
C CYS A 524 11.73 -10.88 7.59
N LEU A 525 12.73 -11.07 8.44
CA LEU A 525 13.88 -11.93 8.15
C LEU A 525 13.44 -13.39 7.94
N LYS A 526 12.54 -13.91 8.79
CA LYS A 526 11.91 -15.24 8.62
C LYS A 526 11.15 -15.35 7.30
N ALA A 527 10.49 -14.29 6.91
CA ALA A 527 9.79 -14.20 5.63
C ALA A 527 10.72 -14.06 4.41
N GLY A 528 12.06 -14.09 4.62
CA GLY A 528 13.06 -13.93 3.57
C GLY A 528 13.19 -12.51 3.02
N VAL A 529 12.71 -11.50 3.76
CA VAL A 529 12.84 -10.08 3.41
C VAL A 529 14.07 -9.52 4.12
N GLN A 530 15.02 -9.00 3.36
CA GLN A 530 16.19 -8.32 3.91
C GLN A 530 15.81 -6.92 4.44
N ILE A 531 16.48 -6.49 5.50
CA ILE A 531 16.32 -5.15 6.05
C ILE A 531 17.66 -4.43 5.95
N LYS A 532 17.65 -3.19 5.47
CA LYS A 532 18.81 -2.30 5.41
C LYS A 532 18.45 -0.99 6.11
N VAL A 533 19.20 -0.65 7.16
CA VAL A 533 19.04 0.62 7.88
C VAL A 533 19.85 1.69 7.15
N VAL A 534 19.19 2.77 6.74
CA VAL A 534 19.80 3.86 5.95
C VAL A 534 19.49 5.18 6.64
N THR A 535 20.48 5.74 7.34
CA THR A 535 20.26 6.90 8.22
C THR A 535 21.34 7.97 8.07
N GLY A 536 20.97 9.23 8.36
CA GLY A 536 21.91 10.34 8.49
C GLY A 536 22.77 10.32 9.77
N ASP A 537 22.46 9.43 10.71
CA ASP A 537 23.16 9.31 12.00
C ASP A 537 24.59 8.77 11.88
N SER A 538 25.31 8.86 13.01
CA SER A 538 26.67 8.33 13.12
C SER A 538 26.68 6.80 13.01
N THR A 539 27.82 6.22 12.58
CA THR A 539 27.98 4.77 12.45
C THR A 539 27.69 4.03 13.76
N GLY A 540 28.24 4.53 14.87
CA GLY A 540 28.03 3.90 16.20
C GLY A 540 26.54 3.86 16.58
N THR A 541 25.81 4.96 16.40
CA THR A 541 24.37 5.02 16.65
C THR A 541 23.59 4.05 15.76
N ALA A 542 23.89 4.03 14.47
CA ALA A 542 23.17 3.20 13.50
C ALA A 542 23.41 1.69 13.75
N VAL A 543 24.64 1.29 14.07
CA VAL A 543 24.99 -0.11 14.40
C VAL A 543 24.35 -0.54 15.72
N GLU A 544 24.35 0.34 16.72
CA GLU A 544 23.72 0.02 18.02
C GLU A 544 22.20 -0.21 17.88
N ILE A 545 21.51 0.65 17.15
CA ILE A 545 20.09 0.46 16.84
C ILE A 545 19.88 -0.85 16.06
N ALA A 546 20.74 -1.13 15.07
CA ALA A 546 20.68 -2.39 14.32
C ALA A 546 20.86 -3.62 15.22
N ARG A 547 21.69 -3.50 16.29
CA ARG A 547 21.88 -4.55 17.31
C ARG A 547 20.62 -4.72 18.16
N GLN A 548 20.04 -3.63 18.67
CA GLN A 548 18.83 -3.65 19.51
C GLN A 548 17.62 -4.24 18.78
N ILE A 549 17.50 -4.03 17.47
CA ILE A 549 16.41 -4.61 16.65
C ILE A 549 16.71 -6.04 16.17
N GLY A 550 17.87 -6.63 16.52
CA GLY A 550 18.26 -8.00 16.16
C GLY A 550 18.72 -8.16 14.68
N LEU A 551 18.98 -7.07 13.97
CA LEU A 551 19.52 -7.07 12.61
C LEU A 551 21.04 -7.30 12.61
N TRP A 552 21.75 -6.69 13.56
CA TRP A 552 23.19 -6.80 13.73
C TRP A 552 23.53 -7.90 14.73
N LYS A 553 24.36 -8.87 14.34
CA LYS A 553 24.79 -10.02 15.13
C LYS A 553 26.27 -9.92 15.50
N GLU A 554 26.73 -10.75 16.45
CA GLU A 554 28.14 -10.78 16.86
C GLU A 554 29.10 -11.19 15.74
N GLU A 555 28.63 -11.96 14.76
CA GLU A 555 29.40 -12.41 13.60
C GLU A 555 29.52 -11.35 12.48
N ASP A 556 28.79 -10.22 12.58
CA ASP A 556 28.80 -9.16 11.57
C ASP A 556 30.07 -8.30 11.68
N ASP A 557 30.64 -8.00 10.52
CA ASP A 557 31.84 -7.16 10.39
C ASP A 557 31.45 -5.75 9.95
N GLU A 558 31.86 -4.75 10.71
CA GLU A 558 31.59 -3.35 10.41
C GLU A 558 32.12 -2.95 9.02
N LYS A 559 33.29 -3.47 8.62
CA LYS A 559 33.84 -3.19 7.29
C LYS A 559 33.04 -3.80 6.14
N LYS A 560 32.34 -4.90 6.40
CA LYS A 560 31.56 -5.63 5.38
C LYS A 560 30.10 -5.22 5.39
N ASN A 561 29.49 -5.12 6.56
CA ASN A 561 28.06 -4.97 6.75
C ASN A 561 27.60 -3.52 7.02
N CYS A 562 28.57 -2.60 7.23
CA CYS A 562 28.32 -1.17 7.40
C CYS A 562 29.10 -0.34 6.37
N MET A 563 28.53 0.81 5.99
CA MET A 563 29.19 1.77 5.08
C MET A 563 28.68 3.19 5.35
N ARG A 564 29.56 4.18 5.23
CA ARG A 564 29.16 5.60 5.30
C ARG A 564 28.71 6.07 3.93
N GLY A 565 27.74 6.99 3.89
CA GLY A 565 27.23 7.57 2.64
C GLY A 565 28.34 8.19 1.77
N VAL A 566 29.33 8.84 2.38
CA VAL A 566 30.48 9.43 1.65
C VAL A 566 31.31 8.33 0.95
N ASP A 567 31.59 7.24 1.64
CA ASP A 567 32.35 6.11 1.07
C ASP A 567 31.55 5.42 -0.05
N PHE A 568 30.23 5.28 0.13
CA PHE A 568 29.33 4.73 -0.88
C PHE A 568 29.26 5.64 -2.14
N ALA A 569 29.23 6.96 -1.97
CA ALA A 569 29.21 7.90 -3.08
C ALA A 569 30.51 7.89 -3.91
N ALA A 570 31.61 7.50 -3.31
CA ALA A 570 32.92 7.43 -3.98
C ALA A 570 33.09 6.15 -4.83
N LEU A 571 32.27 5.11 -4.62
CA LEU A 571 32.34 3.86 -5.37
C LEU A 571 31.74 4.04 -6.77
N SER A 572 32.31 3.31 -7.76
CA SER A 572 31.63 3.07 -9.04
C SER A 572 30.36 2.24 -8.85
N ASP A 573 29.44 2.24 -9.83
CA ASP A 573 28.22 1.43 -9.72
C ASP A 573 28.52 -0.08 -9.67
N GLU A 574 29.57 -0.55 -10.34
CA GLU A 574 29.98 -1.95 -10.32
C GLU A 574 30.52 -2.38 -8.95
N GLU A 575 31.36 -1.56 -8.31
CA GLU A 575 31.86 -1.81 -6.96
C GLU A 575 30.74 -1.72 -5.92
N ALA A 576 29.85 -0.74 -6.08
CA ALA A 576 28.70 -0.58 -5.21
C ALA A 576 27.75 -1.80 -5.28
N LEU A 577 27.46 -2.35 -6.47
CA LEU A 577 26.64 -3.56 -6.66
C LEU A 577 27.19 -4.77 -5.88
N GLN A 578 28.52 -4.94 -5.81
CA GLN A 578 29.11 -6.02 -5.02
C GLN A 578 28.94 -5.79 -3.52
N ARG A 579 29.05 -4.53 -3.07
CA ARG A 579 29.04 -4.16 -1.65
C ARG A 579 27.62 -4.15 -1.05
N ILE A 580 26.59 -3.75 -1.79
CA ILE A 580 25.22 -3.64 -1.29
C ILE A 580 24.60 -4.98 -0.91
N LYS A 581 25.13 -6.11 -1.43
CA LYS A 581 24.60 -7.46 -1.12
C LYS A 581 24.72 -7.79 0.36
N ASP A 582 25.87 -7.50 0.96
CA ASP A 582 26.14 -7.77 2.37
C ASP A 582 25.83 -6.58 3.30
N LEU A 583 25.51 -5.41 2.74
CA LEU A 583 25.24 -4.18 3.48
C LEU A 583 24.00 -4.33 4.34
N LYS A 584 24.10 -4.08 5.64
CA LYS A 584 22.99 -4.01 6.60
C LYS A 584 22.72 -2.58 7.06
N VAL A 585 23.78 -1.76 7.22
CA VAL A 585 23.70 -0.40 7.74
C VAL A 585 24.42 0.57 6.82
N MET A 586 23.74 1.64 6.40
CA MET A 586 24.36 2.82 5.76
C MET A 586 24.18 4.00 6.69
N SER A 587 25.29 4.51 7.21
CA SER A 587 25.36 5.66 8.12
C SER A 587 25.73 6.94 7.39
N ARG A 588 25.40 8.13 7.94
CA ARG A 588 25.68 9.42 7.33
C ARG A 588 25.23 9.49 5.86
N ALA A 589 24.11 8.82 5.53
CA ALA A 589 23.53 8.80 4.20
C ALA A 589 22.84 10.13 3.87
N ARG A 590 23.13 10.65 2.68
CA ARG A 590 22.43 11.80 2.11
C ARG A 590 21.22 11.31 1.31
N PRO A 591 20.26 12.18 0.98
CA PRO A 591 19.08 11.81 0.18
C PRO A 591 19.41 11.10 -1.14
N LEU A 592 20.42 11.60 -1.86
CA LEU A 592 20.89 11.01 -3.12
C LEU A 592 21.56 9.64 -2.92
N ASP A 593 22.23 9.41 -1.80
CA ASP A 593 22.82 8.10 -1.47
C ASP A 593 21.72 7.06 -1.23
N LYS A 594 20.63 7.46 -0.54
CA LYS A 594 19.42 6.61 -0.35
C LYS A 594 18.81 6.24 -1.70
N GLN A 595 18.59 7.20 -2.58
CA GLN A 595 18.03 6.97 -3.93
C GLN A 595 18.93 6.07 -4.78
N ARG A 596 20.25 6.30 -4.78
CA ARG A 596 21.21 5.49 -5.53
C ARG A 596 21.24 4.04 -5.04
N LEU A 597 21.18 3.83 -3.72
CA LEU A 597 21.10 2.48 -3.15
C LEU A 597 19.86 1.73 -3.66
N VAL A 598 18.70 2.37 -3.64
CA VAL A 598 17.45 1.80 -4.16
C VAL A 598 17.59 1.42 -5.63
N LYS A 599 18.13 2.32 -6.45
CA LYS A 599 18.33 2.07 -7.89
C LYS A 599 19.25 0.87 -8.15
N LEU A 600 20.34 0.76 -7.42
CA LEU A 600 21.28 -0.36 -7.57
C LEU A 600 20.67 -1.69 -7.12
N LEU A 601 19.91 -1.71 -6.01
CA LEU A 601 19.17 -2.90 -5.58
C LEU A 601 18.17 -3.36 -6.64
N GLN A 602 17.46 -2.43 -7.26
CA GLN A 602 16.53 -2.73 -8.35
C GLN A 602 17.24 -3.29 -9.59
N THR A 603 18.44 -2.81 -9.89
CA THR A 603 19.26 -3.32 -11.00
C THR A 603 19.71 -4.78 -10.74
N GLU A 604 19.96 -5.15 -9.49
CA GLU A 604 20.22 -6.55 -9.09
C GLU A 604 18.97 -7.44 -9.13
N GLY A 605 17.80 -6.88 -9.44
CA GLY A 605 16.53 -7.61 -9.52
C GLY A 605 15.78 -7.70 -8.20
N GLU A 606 16.16 -6.94 -7.19
CA GLU A 606 15.44 -6.87 -5.92
C GLU A 606 14.18 -6.00 -6.03
N VAL A 607 13.14 -6.37 -5.28
CA VAL A 607 11.93 -5.56 -5.11
C VAL A 607 12.08 -4.78 -3.82
N VAL A 608 12.25 -3.47 -3.94
CA VAL A 608 12.64 -2.61 -2.83
C VAL A 608 11.46 -1.81 -2.30
N ALA A 609 11.21 -1.91 -0.99
CA ALA A 609 10.41 -0.94 -0.25
C ALA A 609 11.31 0.05 0.47
N VAL A 610 10.90 1.30 0.56
CA VAL A 610 11.59 2.34 1.31
C VAL A 610 10.64 2.93 2.34
N THR A 611 11.11 3.11 3.57
CA THR A 611 10.37 3.87 4.59
C THR A 611 11.02 5.23 4.80
N GLY A 612 10.21 6.24 5.10
CA GLY A 612 10.68 7.58 5.44
C GLY A 612 9.58 8.46 5.98
N ASP A 613 9.95 9.48 6.74
CA ASP A 613 9.03 10.46 7.34
C ASP A 613 9.36 11.91 6.92
N GLY A 614 10.56 12.13 6.41
CA GLY A 614 11.08 13.45 6.07
C GLY A 614 11.08 13.78 4.56
N THR A 615 11.27 15.05 4.26
CA THR A 615 11.50 15.55 2.89
C THR A 615 12.75 14.93 2.26
N ASN A 616 13.75 14.60 3.07
CA ASN A 616 15.00 13.96 2.64
C ASN A 616 14.80 12.56 2.07
N ASP A 617 13.68 11.91 2.40
CA ASP A 617 13.35 10.56 1.96
C ASP A 617 12.52 10.54 0.68
N ALA A 618 11.88 11.64 0.33
CA ALA A 618 10.97 11.74 -0.81
C ALA A 618 11.55 11.23 -2.13
N PRO A 619 12.81 11.53 -2.52
CA PRO A 619 13.41 10.99 -3.74
C PRO A 619 13.51 9.45 -3.72
N ALA A 620 13.87 8.86 -2.57
CA ALA A 620 13.98 7.42 -2.42
C ALA A 620 12.60 6.75 -2.37
N LEU A 621 11.62 7.37 -1.67
CA LEU A 621 10.22 6.91 -1.60
C LEU A 621 9.58 6.84 -2.99
N ASN A 622 9.73 7.88 -3.79
CA ASN A 622 9.16 7.94 -5.13
C ASN A 622 9.84 6.97 -6.12
N PHE A 623 11.12 6.69 -5.92
CA PHE A 623 11.89 5.82 -6.81
C PHE A 623 11.76 4.33 -6.47
N ALA A 624 11.36 3.99 -5.25
CA ALA A 624 11.14 2.61 -4.81
C ALA A 624 9.98 1.95 -5.55
N GLN A 625 9.95 0.61 -5.60
CA GLN A 625 8.75 -0.08 -6.07
C GLN A 625 7.58 0.10 -5.11
N VAL A 626 7.85 0.31 -3.81
CA VAL A 626 6.85 0.74 -2.82
C VAL A 626 7.46 1.75 -1.86
N GLY A 627 7.00 2.98 -1.91
CA GLY A 627 7.28 4.01 -0.91
C GLY A 627 6.31 3.90 0.27
N LEU A 628 6.84 3.90 1.49
CA LEU A 628 6.10 3.77 2.75
C LEU A 628 6.35 5.02 3.59
N SER A 629 5.39 5.92 3.72
CA SER A 629 5.49 7.09 4.61
C SER A 629 4.89 6.81 5.97
N MET A 630 5.41 7.51 6.99
CA MET A 630 4.82 7.53 8.32
C MET A 630 3.57 8.43 8.37
N GLY A 631 2.63 8.13 9.24
CA GLY A 631 1.43 8.94 9.46
C GLY A 631 1.75 10.32 10.03
N SER A 632 2.77 10.41 10.88
CA SER A 632 3.34 11.65 11.41
C SER A 632 4.31 12.35 10.44
N GLY A 633 4.68 11.70 9.31
CA GLY A 633 5.63 12.22 8.34
C GLY A 633 5.14 13.48 7.61
N THR A 634 6.07 14.19 6.98
CA THR A 634 5.79 15.41 6.21
C THR A 634 4.85 15.15 5.04
N SER A 635 4.13 16.18 4.61
CA SER A 635 3.22 16.09 3.45
C SER A 635 3.94 15.58 2.20
N VAL A 636 5.19 16.00 2.00
CA VAL A 636 6.03 15.59 0.88
C VAL A 636 6.37 14.11 0.90
N ALA A 637 6.76 13.58 2.06
CA ALA A 637 6.99 12.15 2.22
C ALA A 637 5.71 11.33 1.94
N LYS A 638 4.56 11.81 2.44
CA LYS A 638 3.25 11.18 2.19
C LYS A 638 2.88 11.20 0.71
N GLU A 639 3.10 12.30 -0.02
CA GLU A 639 2.79 12.41 -1.45
C GLU A 639 3.73 11.57 -2.32
N ALA A 640 5.00 11.49 -1.95
CA ALA A 640 5.98 10.64 -2.63
C ALA A 640 5.74 9.14 -2.39
N SER A 641 4.95 8.76 -1.39
CA SER A 641 4.73 7.38 -0.99
C SER A 641 3.55 6.73 -1.71
N ASP A 642 3.53 5.39 -1.70
CA ASP A 642 2.44 4.56 -2.22
C ASP A 642 1.50 4.08 -1.11
N ILE A 643 2.02 3.96 0.12
CA ILE A 643 1.27 3.57 1.32
C ILE A 643 1.69 4.47 2.47
N THR A 644 0.72 4.95 3.26
CA THR A 644 0.97 5.68 4.51
C THR A 644 0.63 4.79 5.70
N LEU A 645 1.56 4.67 6.66
CA LEU A 645 1.42 3.91 7.90
C LEU A 645 0.81 4.81 8.97
N LEU A 646 -0.48 4.67 9.24
CA LEU A 646 -1.24 5.59 10.11
C LEU A 646 -0.82 5.54 11.59
N ASP A 647 -0.18 4.46 12.01
CA ASP A 647 0.27 4.24 13.40
C ASP A 647 1.79 4.40 13.58
N ASP A 648 2.51 4.83 12.55
CA ASP A 648 3.97 4.97 12.53
C ASP A 648 4.71 3.67 12.93
N SER A 649 4.07 2.53 12.79
CA SER A 649 4.58 1.26 13.31
C SER A 649 5.23 0.40 12.21
N PHE A 650 6.46 -0.05 12.44
CA PHE A 650 7.13 -1.02 11.58
C PHE A 650 6.35 -2.35 11.49
N ARG A 651 5.56 -2.69 12.52
CA ARG A 651 4.66 -3.86 12.51
C ARG A 651 3.63 -3.79 11.38
N SER A 652 3.15 -2.59 11.05
CA SER A 652 2.20 -2.40 9.96
C SER A 652 2.79 -2.72 8.59
N ILE A 653 4.13 -2.56 8.41
CA ILE A 653 4.84 -3.00 7.21
C ILE A 653 4.78 -4.53 7.07
N VAL A 654 5.06 -5.27 8.15
CA VAL A 654 4.96 -6.74 8.17
C VAL A 654 3.56 -7.19 7.79
N THR A 655 2.55 -6.51 8.33
CA THR A 655 1.15 -6.78 8.01
C THR A 655 0.82 -6.49 6.55
N ALA A 656 1.37 -5.41 5.98
CA ALA A 656 1.20 -5.09 4.55
C ALA A 656 1.84 -6.15 3.64
N VAL A 657 3.03 -6.66 3.98
CA VAL A 657 3.67 -7.78 3.26
C VAL A 657 2.79 -9.03 3.32
N MET A 658 2.28 -9.38 4.49
CA MET A 658 1.37 -10.51 4.68
C MET A 658 0.10 -10.39 3.81
N TRP A 659 -0.52 -9.21 3.79
CA TRP A 659 -1.70 -8.94 2.96
C TRP A 659 -1.38 -9.02 1.47
N GLY A 660 -0.26 -8.48 1.02
CA GLY A 660 0.17 -8.54 -0.38
C GLY A 660 0.42 -9.98 -0.85
N ARG A 661 1.09 -10.81 -0.04
CA ARG A 661 1.30 -12.24 -0.31
C ARG A 661 -0.01 -13.03 -0.33
N SER A 662 -0.90 -12.74 0.62
CA SER A 662 -2.23 -13.39 0.68
C SER A 662 -3.09 -13.02 -0.53
N LEU A 663 -3.06 -11.75 -0.96
CA LEU A 663 -3.72 -11.28 -2.18
C LEU A 663 -3.27 -12.08 -3.40
N TYR A 664 -1.97 -12.22 -3.61
CA TYR A 664 -1.43 -12.96 -4.75
C TYR A 664 -1.87 -14.43 -4.75
N LYS A 665 -1.85 -15.10 -3.58
CA LYS A 665 -2.37 -16.47 -3.45
C LYS A 665 -3.87 -16.58 -3.76
N ASN A 666 -4.66 -15.60 -3.33
CA ASN A 666 -6.09 -15.59 -3.61
C ASN A 666 -6.37 -15.44 -5.11
N ILE A 667 -5.57 -14.63 -5.81
CA ILE A 667 -5.64 -14.51 -7.27
C ILE A 667 -5.21 -15.83 -7.95
N GLN A 668 -4.15 -16.49 -7.47
CA GLN A 668 -3.76 -17.80 -7.98
C GLN A 668 -4.85 -18.87 -7.79
N ARG A 669 -5.55 -18.87 -6.65
CA ARG A 669 -6.70 -19.74 -6.37
C ARG A 669 -7.83 -19.51 -7.38
N PHE A 670 -8.12 -18.25 -7.66
CA PHE A 670 -9.13 -17.87 -8.63
C PHE A 670 -8.74 -18.31 -10.06
N VAL A 671 -7.52 -17.98 -10.49
CA VAL A 671 -7.01 -18.37 -11.83
C VAL A 671 -7.04 -19.88 -12.00
N MET A 672 -6.59 -20.64 -11.00
CA MET A 672 -6.62 -22.09 -11.04
C MET A 672 -8.05 -22.62 -11.17
N PHE A 673 -8.99 -22.08 -10.38
CA PHE A 673 -10.39 -22.47 -10.44
C PHE A 673 -11.00 -22.22 -11.82
N GLN A 674 -10.86 -20.99 -12.33
CA GLN A 674 -11.42 -20.58 -13.62
C GLN A 674 -10.84 -21.41 -14.78
N LEU A 675 -9.53 -21.59 -14.82
CA LEU A 675 -8.89 -22.35 -15.90
C LEU A 675 -9.24 -23.83 -15.87
N THR A 676 -9.49 -24.41 -14.69
CA THR A 676 -9.96 -25.79 -14.57
C THR A 676 -11.33 -25.96 -15.22
N ILE A 677 -12.23 -24.99 -15.01
CA ILE A 677 -13.58 -25.02 -15.59
C ILE A 677 -13.52 -24.82 -17.10
N ASN A 678 -12.80 -23.81 -17.58
CA ASN A 678 -12.67 -23.52 -19.01
C ASN A 678 -12.05 -24.73 -19.77
N PHE A 679 -11.01 -25.35 -19.21
CA PHE A 679 -10.39 -26.56 -19.77
C PHE A 679 -11.40 -27.73 -19.83
N THR A 680 -12.15 -27.94 -18.75
CA THR A 680 -13.16 -29.00 -18.70
C THR A 680 -14.27 -28.78 -19.72
N ALA A 681 -14.86 -27.59 -19.75
CA ALA A 681 -15.97 -27.24 -20.63
C ALA A 681 -15.55 -27.33 -22.11
N LEU A 682 -14.39 -26.76 -22.46
CA LEU A 682 -13.85 -26.80 -23.83
C LEU A 682 -13.66 -28.24 -24.33
N LEU A 683 -13.06 -29.10 -23.51
CA LEU A 683 -12.81 -30.47 -23.91
C LEU A 683 -14.10 -31.32 -23.98
N VAL A 684 -15.03 -31.12 -23.05
CA VAL A 684 -16.32 -31.85 -23.06
C VAL A 684 -17.15 -31.50 -24.29
N VAL A 685 -17.23 -30.20 -24.64
CA VAL A 685 -17.98 -29.80 -25.84
C VAL A 685 -17.26 -30.26 -27.12
N LEU A 686 -15.96 -30.11 -27.17
CA LEU A 686 -15.16 -30.55 -28.34
C LEU A 686 -15.27 -32.08 -28.58
N ILE A 687 -15.04 -32.85 -27.54
CA ILE A 687 -15.08 -34.33 -27.66
C ILE A 687 -16.53 -34.80 -27.90
N GLY A 688 -17.52 -34.20 -27.23
CA GLY A 688 -18.94 -34.46 -27.47
C GLY A 688 -19.34 -34.21 -28.92
N ALA A 689 -18.88 -33.12 -29.51
CA ALA A 689 -19.10 -32.82 -30.92
C ALA A 689 -18.49 -33.90 -31.83
N PHE A 690 -17.25 -34.35 -31.59
CA PHE A 690 -16.61 -35.45 -32.38
C PHE A 690 -17.29 -36.81 -32.20
N MET A 691 -17.99 -37.03 -31.09
CA MET A 691 -18.80 -38.23 -30.87
C MET A 691 -20.14 -38.17 -31.63
N GLY A 692 -20.47 -37.07 -32.30
CA GLY A 692 -21.74 -36.89 -33.01
C GLY A 692 -22.94 -36.57 -32.11
N THR A 693 -22.71 -36.27 -30.82
CA THR A 693 -23.76 -35.95 -29.88
C THR A 693 -24.33 -34.55 -30.15
N THR A 694 -25.59 -34.31 -29.81
CA THR A 694 -26.10 -32.91 -29.71
C THR A 694 -25.28 -32.12 -28.73
N LEU A 695 -25.18 -30.80 -28.92
CA LEU A 695 -24.45 -29.91 -28.04
C LEU A 695 -24.78 -30.19 -26.57
N PRO A 696 -23.84 -30.74 -25.77
CA PRO A 696 -24.10 -31.09 -24.37
C PRO A 696 -24.37 -29.90 -23.48
N LEU A 697 -23.84 -28.71 -23.86
CA LEU A 697 -24.03 -27.46 -23.15
C LEU A 697 -24.37 -26.33 -24.15
N THR A 698 -25.40 -25.54 -23.84
CA THR A 698 -25.80 -24.38 -24.66
C THR A 698 -25.03 -23.12 -24.31
N VAL A 699 -25.06 -22.12 -25.21
CA VAL A 699 -24.49 -20.79 -24.96
C VAL A 699 -25.05 -20.17 -23.68
N THR A 700 -26.37 -20.23 -23.47
CA THR A 700 -27.05 -19.66 -22.26
C THR A 700 -26.61 -20.35 -20.98
N GLN A 701 -26.45 -21.67 -20.98
CA GLN A 701 -25.94 -22.43 -19.84
C GLN A 701 -24.50 -22.03 -19.52
N MET A 702 -23.66 -21.85 -20.54
CA MET A 702 -22.27 -21.43 -20.33
C MET A 702 -22.13 -20.00 -19.88
N LEU A 703 -22.99 -19.10 -20.33
CA LEU A 703 -23.05 -17.74 -19.79
C LEU A 703 -23.42 -17.73 -18.31
N TRP A 704 -24.31 -18.61 -17.85
CA TRP A 704 -24.58 -18.80 -16.42
C TRP A 704 -23.34 -19.31 -15.67
N VAL A 705 -22.63 -20.27 -16.23
CA VAL A 705 -21.39 -20.80 -15.62
C VAL A 705 -20.33 -19.70 -15.55
N ASN A 706 -20.21 -18.85 -16.56
CA ASN A 706 -19.30 -17.71 -16.54
C ASN A 706 -19.68 -16.69 -15.45
N ILE A 707 -20.97 -16.40 -15.23
CA ILE A 707 -21.41 -15.55 -14.11
C ILE A 707 -20.99 -16.16 -12.77
N ILE A 708 -21.15 -17.48 -12.60
CA ILE A 708 -20.66 -18.16 -11.38
C ILE A 708 -19.16 -17.98 -11.21
N MET A 709 -18.38 -18.18 -12.28
CA MET A 709 -16.92 -18.09 -12.23
C MET A 709 -16.45 -16.67 -12.02
N ASP A 710 -16.83 -15.79 -12.91
CA ASP A 710 -16.22 -14.46 -13.04
C ASP A 710 -16.69 -13.51 -11.94
N THR A 711 -17.90 -13.73 -11.43
CA THR A 711 -18.48 -12.86 -10.41
C THR A 711 -18.45 -13.52 -9.02
N PHE A 712 -19.11 -14.64 -8.88
CA PHE A 712 -19.33 -15.25 -7.56
C PHE A 712 -18.08 -15.89 -7.00
N ALA A 713 -17.37 -16.70 -7.79
CA ALA A 713 -16.13 -17.33 -7.33
C ALA A 713 -15.01 -16.30 -7.11
N ALA A 714 -14.92 -15.27 -7.97
CA ALA A 714 -14.00 -14.17 -7.77
C ALA A 714 -14.24 -13.46 -6.43
N LEU A 715 -15.50 -13.11 -6.12
CA LEU A 715 -15.89 -12.49 -4.85
C LEU A 715 -15.57 -13.40 -3.66
N ALA A 716 -15.90 -14.69 -3.76
CA ALA A 716 -15.65 -15.68 -2.71
C ALA A 716 -14.15 -15.79 -2.38
N LEU A 717 -13.32 -15.99 -3.40
CA LEU A 717 -11.87 -16.19 -3.23
C LEU A 717 -11.13 -14.88 -2.87
N ALA A 718 -11.56 -13.72 -3.40
CA ALA A 718 -11.04 -12.41 -3.01
C ALA A 718 -11.40 -12.08 -1.55
N SER A 719 -12.52 -12.61 -1.03
CA SER A 719 -12.96 -12.36 0.35
C SER A 719 -12.23 -13.18 1.41
N LEU A 720 -11.33 -14.09 1.03
CA LEU A 720 -10.58 -14.91 1.98
C LEU A 720 -9.71 -14.06 2.92
N PRO A 721 -9.60 -14.41 4.21
CA PRO A 721 -8.74 -13.71 5.16
C PRO A 721 -7.25 -13.86 4.79
N ALA A 722 -6.40 -13.02 5.38
CA ALA A 722 -4.96 -13.19 5.28
C ALA A 722 -4.54 -14.53 5.89
N ASP A 723 -3.58 -15.18 5.26
CA ASP A 723 -2.97 -16.42 5.74
C ASP A 723 -1.61 -16.09 6.40
N PRO A 724 -1.48 -16.18 7.74
CA PRO A 724 -0.22 -15.91 8.40
C PRO A 724 0.93 -16.81 7.93
N ASN A 725 0.63 -18.02 7.42
CA ASN A 725 1.65 -18.96 6.95
C ASN A 725 2.41 -18.44 5.72
N VAL A 726 1.89 -17.45 5.01
CA VAL A 726 2.61 -16.83 3.87
C VAL A 726 3.91 -16.15 4.30
N MET A 727 4.04 -15.81 5.58
CA MET A 727 5.26 -15.22 6.15
C MET A 727 6.38 -16.24 6.40
N ASN A 728 6.09 -17.53 6.28
CA ASN A 728 7.09 -18.60 6.33
C ASN A 728 7.63 -18.97 4.93
N GLU A 729 7.15 -18.31 3.89
CA GLU A 729 7.56 -18.55 2.51
C GLU A 729 8.54 -17.46 2.06
N LYS A 730 9.50 -17.82 1.21
CA LYS A 730 10.40 -16.83 0.60
C LYS A 730 9.64 -15.93 -0.38
N PRO A 731 10.11 -14.69 -0.63
CA PRO A 731 9.55 -13.82 -1.64
C PRO A 731 9.57 -14.50 -3.02
N ARG A 732 8.55 -14.21 -3.83
CA ARG A 732 8.49 -14.70 -5.19
C ARG A 732 9.57 -14.04 -6.06
N PRO A 733 10.20 -14.77 -7.00
CA PRO A 733 11.11 -14.16 -7.97
C PRO A 733 10.42 -13.09 -8.82
N VAL A 734 11.14 -12.03 -9.15
CA VAL A 734 10.65 -10.98 -10.05
C VAL A 734 10.31 -11.57 -11.40
N GLY A 735 9.13 -11.23 -11.94
CA GLY A 735 8.70 -11.74 -13.25
C GLY A 735 8.17 -13.18 -13.26
N GLN A 736 8.08 -13.87 -12.12
CA GLN A 736 7.49 -15.19 -12.06
C GLN A 736 6.05 -15.15 -12.58
N PHE A 737 5.76 -16.01 -13.56
CA PHE A 737 4.43 -16.13 -14.14
C PHE A 737 3.43 -16.68 -13.11
N ILE A 738 2.20 -16.14 -13.12
CA ILE A 738 1.18 -16.46 -12.12
C ILE A 738 0.83 -17.97 -12.11
N ILE A 739 0.86 -18.61 -13.26
CA ILE A 739 0.63 -20.04 -13.40
C ILE A 739 1.95 -20.77 -13.19
N THR A 740 2.14 -21.29 -12.01
CA THR A 740 3.28 -22.13 -11.64
C THR A 740 3.04 -23.59 -12.04
N ARG A 741 4.11 -24.41 -12.03
CA ARG A 741 3.99 -25.86 -12.31
C ARG A 741 2.95 -26.56 -11.44
N PRO A 742 2.85 -26.29 -10.09
CA PRO A 742 1.80 -26.89 -9.26
C PRO A 742 0.38 -26.46 -9.68
N ILE A 743 0.20 -25.24 -10.19
CA ILE A 743 -1.11 -24.78 -10.70
C ILE A 743 -1.47 -25.55 -11.96
N TRP A 744 -0.54 -25.67 -12.91
CA TRP A 744 -0.75 -26.44 -14.13
C TRP A 744 -1.10 -27.91 -13.84
N THR A 745 -0.37 -28.56 -12.94
CA THR A 745 -0.67 -29.95 -12.56
C THR A 745 -2.05 -30.10 -11.89
N SER A 746 -2.46 -29.09 -11.12
CA SER A 746 -3.80 -29.07 -10.53
C SER A 746 -4.90 -28.89 -11.58
N ILE A 747 -4.74 -27.94 -12.51
CA ILE A 747 -5.68 -27.68 -13.61
C ILE A 747 -5.86 -28.94 -14.45
N LEU A 748 -4.75 -29.54 -14.89
CA LEU A 748 -4.79 -30.75 -15.73
C LEU A 748 -5.35 -31.94 -14.95
N GLY A 749 -4.97 -32.15 -13.69
CA GLY A 749 -5.42 -33.26 -12.86
C GLY A 749 -6.92 -33.21 -12.59
N TYR A 750 -7.40 -32.12 -12.01
CA TYR A 750 -8.84 -31.94 -11.73
C TYR A 750 -9.65 -31.84 -13.04
N GLY A 751 -9.17 -31.07 -14.01
CA GLY A 751 -9.85 -30.87 -15.28
C GLY A 751 -10.00 -32.18 -16.06
N THR A 752 -8.95 -32.99 -16.19
CA THR A 752 -9.01 -34.30 -16.87
C THR A 752 -9.95 -35.25 -16.12
N ALA A 753 -9.93 -35.27 -14.77
CA ALA A 753 -10.86 -36.09 -14.00
C ALA A 753 -12.32 -35.69 -14.29
N PHE A 754 -12.60 -34.38 -14.31
CA PHE A 754 -13.95 -33.87 -14.62
C PHE A 754 -14.36 -34.24 -16.06
N VAL A 755 -13.48 -34.10 -17.05
CA VAL A 755 -13.74 -34.49 -18.43
C VAL A 755 -14.10 -35.96 -18.51
N VAL A 756 -13.31 -36.84 -17.88
CA VAL A 756 -13.56 -38.28 -17.89
C VAL A 756 -14.94 -38.63 -17.29
N PHE A 757 -15.28 -38.02 -16.14
CA PHE A 757 -16.58 -38.26 -15.50
C PHE A 757 -17.74 -37.75 -16.36
N LEU A 758 -17.64 -36.58 -16.93
CA LEU A 758 -18.66 -35.97 -17.78
C LEU A 758 -18.84 -36.72 -19.09
N LEU A 759 -17.74 -37.17 -19.73
CA LEU A 759 -17.81 -38.00 -20.95
C LEU A 759 -18.38 -39.38 -20.65
N ALA A 760 -18.03 -39.98 -19.52
CA ALA A 760 -18.66 -41.25 -19.11
C ALA A 760 -20.18 -41.11 -18.92
N MET A 761 -20.62 -39.97 -18.36
CA MET A 761 -22.04 -39.64 -18.24
C MET A 761 -22.72 -39.46 -19.60
N LEU A 762 -22.09 -38.70 -20.54
CA LEU A 762 -22.58 -38.52 -21.91
C LEU A 762 -22.69 -39.85 -22.65
N LEU A 763 -21.65 -40.68 -22.60
CA LEU A 763 -21.65 -42.04 -23.21
C LEU A 763 -22.78 -42.89 -22.64
N ARG A 764 -23.01 -42.85 -21.34
CA ARG A 764 -24.13 -43.61 -20.71
C ARG A 764 -25.47 -43.13 -21.24
N ILE A 765 -25.70 -41.80 -21.30
CA ILE A 765 -26.91 -41.18 -21.82
C ILE A 765 -27.18 -41.65 -23.27
N GLU A 766 -26.14 -41.64 -24.11
CA GLU A 766 -26.24 -42.05 -25.50
C GLU A 766 -26.58 -43.53 -25.65
N ILE A 767 -25.98 -44.42 -24.85
CA ILE A 767 -26.24 -45.88 -24.87
C ILE A 767 -27.64 -46.20 -24.34
N THR A 768 -28.22 -45.40 -23.42
CA THR A 768 -29.51 -45.71 -22.77
C THR A 768 -30.74 -45.29 -23.56
N GLY A 769 -30.61 -44.63 -24.69
CA GLY A 769 -31.80 -44.35 -25.53
C GLY A 769 -31.87 -42.99 -26.20
N GLY A 770 -30.77 -42.17 -26.13
CA GLY A 770 -30.71 -40.88 -26.75
C GLY A 770 -30.74 -39.71 -25.77
N MET A 771 -30.36 -38.54 -26.24
CA MET A 771 -30.25 -37.32 -25.40
C MET A 771 -31.61 -36.62 -25.24
N ASP A 772 -32.37 -36.97 -24.23
CA ASP A 772 -33.57 -36.24 -23.81
C ASP A 772 -33.18 -34.95 -23.06
N VAL A 773 -34.05 -33.95 -23.09
CA VAL A 773 -33.87 -32.68 -22.36
C VAL A 773 -33.69 -32.91 -20.86
N TYR A 774 -34.32 -33.95 -20.29
CA TYR A 774 -34.15 -34.33 -18.89
C TYR A 774 -32.70 -34.78 -18.59
N ASP A 775 -32.13 -35.61 -19.43
CA ASP A 775 -30.74 -36.11 -19.30
C ASP A 775 -29.72 -35.00 -19.47
N LEU A 776 -29.96 -34.07 -20.41
CA LEU A 776 -29.13 -32.89 -20.60
C LEU A 776 -29.22 -31.92 -19.42
N THR A 777 -30.41 -31.86 -18.77
CA THR A 777 -30.57 -31.08 -17.52
C THR A 777 -29.79 -31.70 -16.36
N LEU A 778 -29.80 -33.04 -16.23
CA LEU A 778 -28.96 -33.74 -15.26
C LEU A 778 -27.47 -33.48 -15.51
N PHE A 779 -27.03 -33.56 -16.78
CA PHE A 779 -25.65 -33.29 -17.18
C PHE A 779 -25.21 -31.88 -16.83
N PHE A 780 -25.98 -30.87 -17.22
CA PHE A 780 -25.68 -29.47 -16.91
C PHE A 780 -25.63 -29.23 -15.39
N THR A 781 -26.61 -29.77 -14.64
CA THR A 781 -26.62 -29.62 -13.19
C THR A 781 -25.43 -30.30 -12.53
N PHE A 782 -25.06 -31.50 -13.01
CA PHE A 782 -23.85 -32.17 -12.53
C PHE A 782 -22.57 -31.38 -12.81
N PHE A 783 -22.44 -30.82 -14.01
CA PHE A 783 -21.34 -29.94 -14.35
C PHE A 783 -21.19 -28.76 -13.38
N VAL A 784 -22.29 -28.07 -13.05
CA VAL A 784 -22.27 -26.92 -12.11
C VAL A 784 -21.94 -27.39 -10.69
N LEU A 785 -22.49 -28.51 -10.23
CA LEU A 785 -22.23 -29.06 -8.90
C LEU A 785 -20.77 -29.53 -8.72
N LEU A 786 -20.14 -30.05 -9.76
CA LEU A 786 -18.69 -30.33 -9.72
C LEU A 786 -17.88 -29.05 -9.42
N GLN A 787 -18.24 -27.91 -10.02
CA GLN A 787 -17.58 -26.63 -9.79
C GLN A 787 -17.91 -26.06 -8.42
N PHE A 788 -19.13 -26.24 -7.94
CA PHE A 788 -19.53 -25.86 -6.58
C PHE A 788 -18.61 -26.49 -5.52
N TRP A 789 -18.34 -27.80 -5.61
CA TRP A 789 -17.42 -28.48 -4.69
C TRP A 789 -15.97 -28.14 -4.95
N ASN A 790 -15.60 -27.91 -6.22
CA ASN A 790 -14.25 -27.51 -6.59
C ASN A 790 -13.85 -26.13 -6.04
N LEU A 791 -14.82 -25.22 -5.85
CA LEU A 791 -14.57 -23.92 -5.20
C LEU A 791 -14.01 -24.08 -3.78
N LEU A 792 -14.49 -25.06 -3.03
CA LEU A 792 -13.96 -25.38 -1.70
C LEU A 792 -12.53 -25.96 -1.77
N ASN A 793 -12.24 -26.78 -2.79
CA ASN A 793 -10.86 -27.24 -3.03
C ASN A 793 -9.93 -26.08 -3.43
N ALA A 794 -10.40 -25.17 -4.29
CA ALA A 794 -9.63 -23.99 -4.68
C ALA A 794 -9.31 -23.07 -3.48
N LYS A 795 -10.25 -22.90 -2.53
CA LYS A 795 -10.00 -22.17 -1.27
C LYS A 795 -8.77 -22.68 -0.54
N THR A 796 -8.54 -23.97 -0.54
CA THR A 796 -7.45 -24.63 0.20
C THR A 796 -6.20 -24.87 -0.61
N TYR A 797 -6.12 -24.37 -1.84
CA TYR A 797 -4.93 -24.48 -2.68
C TYR A 797 -3.70 -23.94 -1.95
N SER A 798 -2.58 -24.63 -2.09
CA SER A 798 -1.29 -24.37 -1.41
C SER A 798 -1.30 -24.50 0.13
N THR A 799 -2.37 -25.06 0.71
CA THR A 799 -2.43 -25.36 2.15
C THR A 799 -2.61 -26.86 2.37
N THR A 800 -2.28 -27.32 3.56
CA THR A 800 -2.63 -28.68 4.02
C THR A 800 -3.90 -28.71 4.87
N ASP A 801 -4.55 -27.57 5.06
CA ASP A 801 -5.73 -27.46 5.89
C ASP A 801 -6.96 -28.06 5.22
N SER A 802 -7.93 -28.50 6.05
CA SER A 802 -9.23 -28.97 5.56
C SER A 802 -10.03 -27.82 4.95
N ALA A 803 -10.80 -28.12 3.88
CA ALA A 803 -11.73 -27.16 3.28
C ALA A 803 -12.75 -26.60 4.27
N PHE A 804 -13.08 -27.37 5.31
CA PHE A 804 -14.02 -26.97 6.36
C PHE A 804 -13.39 -26.10 7.45
N LYS A 805 -12.05 -26.07 7.55
CA LYS A 805 -11.35 -25.26 8.56
C LYS A 805 -11.63 -23.77 8.33
N HIS A 806 -11.99 -23.07 9.40
CA HIS A 806 -12.32 -21.64 9.37
C HIS A 806 -13.44 -21.23 8.40
N LEU A 807 -14.31 -22.17 7.97
CA LEU A 807 -15.39 -21.87 7.03
C LEU A 807 -16.36 -20.81 7.59
N SER A 808 -16.62 -20.81 8.91
CA SER A 808 -17.43 -19.79 9.59
C SER A 808 -16.86 -18.37 9.49
N ARG A 809 -15.53 -18.22 9.35
CA ARG A 809 -14.87 -16.93 9.15
C ARG A 809 -14.84 -16.46 7.69
N CYS A 810 -15.25 -17.34 6.76
CA CYS A 810 -15.31 -17.09 5.33
C CYS A 810 -16.77 -16.87 4.88
N ALA A 811 -17.47 -15.91 5.51
CA ALA A 811 -18.87 -15.62 5.20
C ALA A 811 -19.13 -15.40 3.70
N GLY A 812 -18.20 -14.72 3.00
CA GLY A 812 -18.29 -14.49 1.56
C GLY A 812 -18.34 -15.80 0.75
N VAL A 813 -17.55 -16.80 1.12
CA VAL A 813 -17.58 -18.12 0.46
C VAL A 813 -18.91 -18.82 0.68
N LEU A 814 -19.43 -18.82 1.93
CA LEU A 814 -20.71 -19.42 2.25
C LEU A 814 -21.88 -18.75 1.50
N THR A 815 -21.89 -17.41 1.49
CA THR A 815 -22.91 -16.65 0.75
C THR A 815 -22.90 -17.02 -0.73
N VAL A 816 -21.72 -17.08 -1.34
CA VAL A 816 -21.56 -17.44 -2.75
C VAL A 816 -22.02 -18.88 -3.03
N LEU A 817 -21.65 -19.83 -2.18
CA LEU A 817 -22.12 -21.22 -2.33
C LEU A 817 -23.65 -21.31 -2.27
N CYS A 818 -24.29 -20.58 -1.35
CA CYS A 818 -25.76 -20.49 -1.30
C CYS A 818 -26.34 -19.86 -2.58
N LEU A 819 -25.74 -18.77 -3.09
CA LEU A 819 -26.20 -18.12 -4.32
C LEU A 819 -26.07 -19.03 -5.54
N ILE A 820 -24.99 -19.80 -5.66
CA ILE A 820 -24.81 -20.78 -6.76
C ILE A 820 -25.90 -21.86 -6.70
N LEU A 821 -26.15 -22.46 -5.52
CA LEU A 821 -27.17 -23.49 -5.37
C LEU A 821 -28.57 -22.95 -5.63
N CYS A 822 -28.93 -21.81 -5.07
CA CYS A 822 -30.23 -21.18 -5.30
C CYS A 822 -30.41 -20.79 -6.78
N GLY A 823 -29.39 -20.19 -7.41
CA GLY A 823 -29.47 -19.83 -8.82
C GLY A 823 -29.59 -21.05 -9.74
N GLN A 824 -28.80 -22.11 -9.49
CA GLN A 824 -28.89 -23.35 -10.25
C GLN A 824 -30.28 -24.01 -10.09
N TRP A 825 -30.81 -24.02 -8.86
CA TRP A 825 -32.16 -24.56 -8.61
C TRP A 825 -33.22 -23.76 -9.37
N LEU A 826 -33.17 -22.43 -9.33
CA LEU A 826 -34.09 -21.56 -10.06
C LEU A 826 -34.03 -21.79 -11.57
N ILE A 827 -32.85 -21.89 -12.15
CA ILE A 827 -32.65 -22.14 -13.59
C ILE A 827 -33.22 -23.50 -13.98
N VAL A 828 -32.99 -24.57 -13.20
CA VAL A 828 -33.46 -25.91 -13.49
C VAL A 828 -34.96 -25.99 -13.37
N GLN A 829 -35.57 -25.32 -12.38
CA GLN A 829 -37.01 -25.40 -12.16
C GLN A 829 -37.85 -24.48 -13.07
N PHE A 830 -37.30 -23.31 -13.44
CA PHE A 830 -38.05 -22.28 -14.14
C PHE A 830 -37.44 -21.83 -15.47
N GLY A 831 -36.23 -22.26 -15.79
CA GLY A 831 -35.48 -21.81 -16.99
C GLY A 831 -36.08 -22.27 -18.32
N GLY A 832 -36.73 -23.45 -18.33
CA GLY A 832 -37.46 -23.97 -19.50
C GLY A 832 -36.67 -23.96 -20.83
N PRO A 833 -37.28 -23.58 -21.93
CA PRO A 833 -36.61 -23.55 -23.24
C PRO A 833 -35.40 -22.61 -23.32
N VAL A 834 -35.40 -21.51 -22.54
CA VAL A 834 -34.30 -20.50 -22.55
C VAL A 834 -32.98 -21.13 -22.13
N PHE A 835 -33.01 -21.99 -21.11
CA PHE A 835 -31.80 -22.70 -20.64
C PHE A 835 -31.78 -24.17 -21.07
N ARG A 836 -32.71 -24.58 -21.93
CA ARG A 836 -32.91 -25.98 -22.31
C ARG A 836 -32.93 -26.91 -21.07
N THR A 837 -33.77 -26.55 -20.07
CA THR A 837 -33.88 -27.29 -18.81
C THR A 837 -35.32 -27.67 -18.52
N VAL A 838 -35.50 -28.81 -17.79
CA VAL A 838 -36.77 -29.28 -17.24
C VAL A 838 -36.62 -29.49 -15.74
N PRO A 839 -37.71 -29.37 -14.95
CA PRO A 839 -37.68 -29.60 -13.52
C PRO A 839 -37.14 -30.98 -13.15
N LEU A 840 -36.16 -31.07 -12.26
CA LEU A 840 -35.59 -32.31 -11.76
C LEU A 840 -36.29 -32.74 -10.46
N ALA A 841 -36.47 -34.06 -10.29
CA ALA A 841 -37.00 -34.63 -9.06
C ALA A 841 -36.01 -34.45 -7.87
N ALA A 842 -36.53 -34.32 -6.65
CA ALA A 842 -35.72 -34.17 -5.44
C ALA A 842 -34.72 -35.32 -5.22
N ARG A 843 -35.09 -36.54 -5.66
CA ARG A 843 -34.21 -37.70 -5.61
C ARG A 843 -32.96 -37.50 -6.47
N ASP A 844 -33.11 -36.93 -7.67
CA ASP A 844 -32.01 -36.76 -8.62
C ASP A 844 -31.09 -35.64 -8.15
N TRP A 845 -31.63 -34.56 -7.57
CA TRP A 845 -30.86 -33.54 -6.85
C TRP A 845 -30.00 -34.18 -5.75
N GLY A 846 -30.56 -35.06 -4.94
CA GLY A 846 -29.82 -35.75 -3.89
C GLY A 846 -28.69 -36.64 -4.43
N ILE A 847 -28.93 -37.36 -5.51
CA ILE A 847 -27.92 -38.19 -6.17
C ILE A 847 -26.79 -37.33 -6.78
N LEU A 848 -27.17 -36.27 -7.51
CA LEU A 848 -26.19 -35.34 -8.11
C LEU A 848 -25.33 -34.68 -7.07
N LEU A 849 -25.89 -34.16 -5.96
CA LEU A 849 -25.14 -33.59 -4.85
C LEU A 849 -24.19 -34.59 -4.20
N ALA A 850 -24.64 -35.81 -3.97
CA ALA A 850 -23.84 -36.86 -3.34
C ALA A 850 -22.65 -37.27 -4.25
N VAL A 851 -22.93 -37.56 -5.54
CA VAL A 851 -21.88 -37.99 -6.48
C VAL A 851 -20.90 -36.86 -6.79
N SER A 852 -21.36 -35.65 -7.02
CA SER A 852 -20.49 -34.52 -7.27
C SER A 852 -19.61 -34.18 -6.07
N SER A 853 -20.06 -34.43 -4.83
CA SER A 853 -19.28 -34.18 -3.61
C SER A 853 -18.01 -35.02 -3.51
N LEU A 854 -17.87 -36.10 -4.26
CA LEU A 854 -16.67 -36.93 -4.31
C LEU A 854 -15.42 -36.09 -4.66
N VAL A 855 -15.58 -35.06 -5.47
CA VAL A 855 -14.51 -34.09 -5.78
C VAL A 855 -13.90 -33.45 -4.54
N LEU A 856 -14.75 -33.05 -3.58
CA LEU A 856 -14.32 -32.49 -2.32
C LEU A 856 -13.62 -33.52 -1.45
N TRP A 857 -14.19 -34.73 -1.34
CA TRP A 857 -13.65 -35.80 -0.50
C TRP A 857 -12.32 -36.33 -1.01
N VAL A 858 -12.13 -36.46 -2.33
CA VAL A 858 -10.84 -36.79 -2.93
C VAL A 858 -9.80 -35.70 -2.61
N GLY A 859 -10.18 -34.41 -2.68
CA GLY A 859 -9.34 -33.32 -2.26
C GLY A 859 -8.96 -33.37 -0.77
N GLU A 860 -9.93 -33.69 0.12
CA GLU A 860 -9.67 -33.87 1.55
C GLU A 860 -8.74 -35.05 1.84
N ALA A 861 -8.95 -36.19 1.21
CA ALA A 861 -8.07 -37.36 1.33
C ALA A 861 -6.62 -37.02 0.94
N GLY A 862 -6.44 -36.30 -0.19
CA GLY A 862 -5.13 -35.84 -0.63
C GLY A 862 -4.44 -34.89 0.38
N ARG A 863 -5.19 -33.95 0.98
CA ARG A 863 -4.69 -33.04 2.03
C ARG A 863 -4.34 -33.81 3.31
N LEU A 864 -5.17 -34.77 3.72
CA LEU A 864 -4.91 -35.63 4.87
C LEU A 864 -3.61 -36.43 4.69
N PHE A 865 -3.46 -37.06 3.50
CA PHE A 865 -2.24 -37.78 3.17
C PHE A 865 -0.97 -36.90 3.24
N LYS A 866 -1.02 -35.70 2.66
CA LYS A 866 0.10 -34.75 2.74
C LYS A 866 0.43 -34.35 4.18
N ARG A 867 -0.57 -34.17 5.06
CA ARG A 867 -0.35 -33.90 6.50
C ARG A 867 0.36 -35.05 7.20
N LEU A 868 -0.08 -36.30 6.92
CA LEU A 868 0.51 -37.49 7.52
C LEU A 868 1.95 -37.70 7.08
N CYS A 869 2.23 -37.48 5.79
CA CYS A 869 3.62 -37.54 5.26
C CYS A 869 4.52 -36.47 5.88
N ARG A 870 4.01 -35.23 6.07
CA ARG A 870 4.78 -34.15 6.69
C ARG A 870 5.11 -34.41 8.17
N LYS A 871 4.16 -34.92 8.95
CA LYS A 871 4.38 -35.33 10.34
C LYS A 871 5.39 -36.48 10.51
N LYS A 872 5.61 -37.28 9.47
CA LYS A 872 6.65 -38.34 9.49
C LYS A 872 8.03 -37.81 9.14
N ALA A 873 8.10 -36.65 8.47
CA ALA A 873 9.36 -36.02 8.06
C ALA A 873 9.89 -34.99 9.08
N GLU A 874 9.01 -34.47 9.93
CA GLU A 874 9.32 -33.70 11.14
C GLU A 874 9.56 -34.65 12.32
#